data_0b8a700c2d93947cce3efa0e9769accf
#
_entry.id   0b8a700c2d93947cce3efa0e9769accf
#
_cell.length_a   1.000
_cell.length_b   1.000
_cell.length_c   1.000
_cell.angle_alpha   90.00
_cell.angle_beta   90.00
_cell.angle_gamma   90.00
#
_symmetry.space_group_name_H-M   'P 1'
#
loop_
_entity.id
_entity.type
_entity.pdbx_description
1 polymer ?
#
loop_
_entity_poly.entity_id
_entity_poly.type
_entity_poly.pdbx_seq_one_letter_code
_entity_poly.pdbx_strand_id
1 'polypeptide(L)'
;MNNQWFSKVAVWLVIAMVLFTVFKQFDTRAGAGAGTIGYSEFLEEVRSNRIKSATIQEGQGGTEIVAVTNDDRRIRTTATYLDRGLVGDLINNNVKFDVKPREEGSLLMTLLVSWGPMLLLIGVWVYFMRQMQGGGKGGAFSFGKSKARMLDENNNTVTFADVAGCDEAKEEVKEVVDFLKDPQKFQKLGGRIPRGLLLVGPPGTGKTLLAKSIAGEAKVPFFSISGSDFVEMFVGVGAARVRDMFENAKKNAPCIIFIDEIDAVGRQRGAGLGGGNDEREQTLNQMLVEMDGFETNLGVIVVAATNRPDILDAALLRPGRFDRQVYVTLPDIRGREQILGVHMRKIPVGQDVNPAIIARGTPGMSGADLANLCNEAALMAARRNARTVEMQDFEKAKDKIIMGPERKTMVMPEEERRNTAYHEAGHALIGKLLPKCDPVHKVTIIPRGRALGVTMSLPEKDRYSYDKEYMLNQIAMLFGGRIAEEVFMNQMTTGASNDFERATSIARDMVMRYGMSEALGPMVYAENEGEVFLGRSVTKTTNISEETMQKVDAEVRRIIDEQYGLARRLIEENQDKMHAMAKAMLEWETIDAEQLDDIMAGRTPRPPKDWTPRTPPSGGDGSSGGTPAVKPDPAPSAA
;
A
#
# COMPACT_ATOMS: atom_id res chain seq x y z
N MET A 1 35.35 16.91 6.12
CA MET A 1 34.69 17.48 7.32
C MET A 1 33.79 18.61 6.83
N ASN A 2 32.48 18.54 7.16
CA ASN A 2 31.41 19.25 6.48
C ASN A 2 31.40 20.77 6.70
N ASN A 3 31.66 21.53 5.64
CA ASN A 3 31.46 23.01 5.60
C ASN A 3 30.05 23.48 5.96
N GLN A 4 29.07 22.61 5.89
CA GLN A 4 27.66 22.93 6.22
C GLN A 4 27.38 23.04 7.72
N TRP A 5 28.13 22.38 8.57
CA TRP A 5 27.99 22.48 10.02
C TRP A 5 28.52 23.82 10.53
N PHE A 6 29.68 24.26 10.01
CA PHE A 6 30.26 25.55 10.35
C PHE A 6 29.39 26.74 9.95
N SER A 7 28.69 26.67 8.78
CA SER A 7 27.78 27.73 8.37
C SER A 7 26.55 27.83 9.26
N LYS A 8 26.03 26.69 9.73
CA LYS A 8 24.89 26.69 10.68
C LYS A 8 25.27 27.25 12.04
N VAL A 9 26.43 26.87 12.58
CA VAL A 9 26.95 27.38 13.85
C VAL A 9 27.23 28.87 13.76
N ALA A 10 27.78 29.37 12.66
CA ALA A 10 28.05 30.81 12.44
C ALA A 10 26.75 31.62 12.42
N VAL A 11 25.67 31.13 11.81
CA VAL A 11 24.35 31.78 11.79
C VAL A 11 23.77 31.88 13.21
N TRP A 12 23.83 30.81 14.00
CA TRP A 12 23.35 30.82 15.38
C TRP A 12 24.17 31.75 16.29
N LEU A 13 25.51 31.84 16.07
CA LEU A 13 26.38 32.80 16.75
C LEU A 13 26.01 34.25 16.44
N VAL A 14 25.72 34.55 15.17
CA VAL A 14 25.28 35.91 14.76
C VAL A 14 23.93 36.27 15.40
N ILE A 15 22.97 35.32 15.41
CA ILE A 15 21.67 35.52 16.06
C ILE A 15 21.84 35.77 17.57
N ALA A 16 22.67 34.98 18.24
CA ALA A 16 22.98 35.14 19.67
C ALA A 16 23.66 36.48 19.96
N MET A 17 24.56 36.93 19.09
CA MET A 17 25.25 38.22 19.21
C MET A 17 24.29 39.41 19.02
N VAL A 18 23.35 39.31 18.08
CA VAL A 18 22.30 40.32 17.88
C VAL A 18 21.33 40.36 19.07
N LEU A 19 20.89 39.22 19.56
CA LEU A 19 20.05 39.12 20.77
C LEU A 19 20.77 39.66 21.99
N PHE A 20 22.07 39.38 22.15
CA PHE A 20 22.86 39.90 23.25
C PHE A 20 23.04 41.43 23.18
N THR A 21 23.28 42.00 21.98
CA THR A 21 23.38 43.46 21.80
C THR A 21 22.05 44.16 22.05
N VAL A 22 20.94 43.60 21.59
CA VAL A 22 19.59 44.10 21.90
C VAL A 22 19.31 44.00 23.40
N PHE A 23 19.62 42.92 24.03
CA PHE A 23 19.44 42.75 25.49
C PHE A 23 20.27 43.73 26.28
N LYS A 24 21.54 43.96 25.89
CA LYS A 24 22.40 44.99 26.52
C LYS A 24 21.86 46.41 26.39
N GLN A 25 21.17 46.71 25.29
CA GLN A 25 20.56 48.01 25.07
C GLN A 25 19.34 48.25 25.98
N PHE A 26 18.67 47.18 26.41
CA PHE A 26 17.62 47.26 27.43
C PHE A 26 18.17 47.33 28.85
N ASP A 27 19.33 46.76 29.12
CA ASP A 27 19.94 46.69 30.46
C ASP A 27 20.61 48.00 30.89
N THR A 28 20.97 48.91 29.95
CA THR A 28 21.58 50.22 30.24
C THR A 28 20.59 51.24 30.84
N ARG A 29 19.33 50.90 31.06
CA ARG A 29 18.34 51.75 31.72
C ARG A 29 18.13 51.47 33.21
N ALA A 30 18.79 50.51 33.78
CA ALA A 30 18.75 50.20 35.20
C ALA A 30 20.08 50.51 35.86
N GLY A 31 20.45 51.78 35.90
CA GLY A 31 21.56 52.28 36.72
C GLY A 31 21.22 52.14 38.20
N ALA A 32 21.80 51.14 38.84
CA ALA A 32 21.60 50.85 40.22
C ALA A 32 22.16 51.89 41.16
N GLY A 33 21.37 52.38 42.12
CA GLY A 33 21.84 52.77 43.43
C GLY A 33 21.98 54.26 43.76
N ALA A 34 21.52 55.20 42.95
CA ALA A 34 21.39 56.60 43.40
C ALA A 34 19.91 56.88 43.75
N GLY A 35 19.60 57.17 44.96
CA GLY A 35 18.26 57.60 45.37
C GLY A 35 17.89 58.90 44.63
N THR A 36 16.81 58.89 43.79
CA THR A 36 16.33 60.09 43.11
C THR A 36 15.53 60.91 44.10
N ILE A 37 15.95 62.14 44.35
CA ILE A 37 15.25 63.08 45.21
C ILE A 37 14.74 64.30 44.41
N GLY A 38 13.70 64.95 44.90
CA GLY A 38 13.18 66.19 44.31
C GLY A 38 14.19 67.34 44.37
N TYR A 39 14.16 68.23 43.35
CA TYR A 39 15.09 69.40 43.32
C TYR A 39 14.97 70.25 44.55
N SER A 40 13.77 70.49 45.09
CA SER A 40 13.55 71.20 46.32
C SER A 40 14.19 70.61 47.54
N GLU A 41 14.08 69.28 47.66
CA GLU A 41 14.68 68.44 48.75
C GLU A 41 16.21 68.47 48.66
N PHE A 42 16.74 68.45 47.43
CA PHE A 42 18.17 68.61 47.22
C PHE A 42 18.69 70.00 47.68
N LEU A 43 17.94 71.07 47.40
CA LEU A 43 18.31 72.43 47.88
C LEU A 43 18.29 72.52 49.41
N GLU A 44 17.36 71.85 50.09
CA GLU A 44 17.32 71.76 51.54
C GLU A 44 18.54 71.00 52.13
N GLU A 45 18.93 69.91 51.47
CA GLU A 45 20.14 69.14 51.86
C GLU A 45 21.42 70.00 51.65
N VAL A 46 21.49 70.84 50.59
CA VAL A 46 22.62 71.75 50.36
C VAL A 46 22.67 72.80 51.43
N ARG A 47 21.54 73.49 51.76
CA ARG A 47 21.44 74.53 52.78
C ARG A 47 21.67 74.02 54.22
N SER A 48 21.37 72.77 54.44
CA SER A 48 21.62 72.05 55.70
C SER A 48 23.07 71.55 55.85
N ASN A 49 23.95 71.89 54.90
CA ASN A 49 25.36 71.51 54.85
C ASN A 49 25.63 70.04 54.91
N ARG A 50 24.72 69.22 54.31
CA ARG A 50 24.79 67.74 54.29
C ARG A 50 25.41 67.22 53.03
N ILE A 51 25.71 68.08 52.03
CA ILE A 51 26.29 67.67 50.77
C ILE A 51 27.81 67.87 50.77
N LYS A 52 28.57 66.82 50.42
CA LYS A 52 30.03 66.83 50.36
C LYS A 52 30.58 67.29 49.02
N SER A 53 29.95 66.81 47.96
CA SER A 53 30.32 67.24 46.58
C SER A 53 29.14 67.06 45.63
N ALA A 54 29.12 67.83 44.55
CA ALA A 54 28.12 67.75 43.50
C ALA A 54 28.77 67.77 42.12
N THR A 55 28.27 66.96 41.21
CA THR A 55 28.67 66.95 39.79
C THR A 55 27.44 67.38 38.97
N ILE A 56 27.60 68.43 38.18
CA ILE A 56 26.54 69.00 37.37
C ILE A 56 26.85 68.67 35.91
N GLN A 57 25.87 68.06 35.24
CA GLN A 57 26.04 67.63 33.82
C GLN A 57 24.81 68.11 33.03
N GLU A 58 24.99 68.79 31.92
CA GLU A 58 23.89 69.18 31.00
C GLU A 58 23.47 67.97 30.17
N GLY A 59 22.17 67.57 30.28
CA GLY A 59 21.54 66.50 29.54
C GLY A 59 20.52 67.00 28.52
N GLN A 60 19.96 66.09 27.67
CA GLN A 60 18.93 66.45 26.66
C GLN A 60 17.58 66.85 27.26
N GLY A 61 17.31 66.58 28.52
CA GLY A 61 16.04 66.89 29.21
C GLY A 61 16.18 67.79 30.42
N GLY A 62 17.32 68.48 30.61
CA GLY A 62 17.60 69.35 31.76
C GLY A 62 18.99 69.06 32.34
N THR A 63 19.34 69.84 33.36
CA THR A 63 20.61 69.71 34.09
C THR A 63 20.51 68.60 35.13
N GLU A 64 21.29 67.58 34.97
CA GLU A 64 21.38 66.46 35.91
C GLU A 64 22.45 66.75 36.96
N ILE A 65 22.08 66.59 38.21
CA ILE A 65 22.95 66.89 39.36
C ILE A 65 23.09 65.62 40.15
N VAL A 66 24.31 65.05 40.22
CA VAL A 66 24.65 63.93 41.06
C VAL A 66 25.48 64.41 42.22
N ALA A 67 24.93 64.31 43.43
CA ALA A 67 25.60 64.77 44.63
C ALA A 67 25.93 63.61 45.57
N VAL A 68 26.97 63.82 46.38
CA VAL A 68 27.35 62.84 47.42
C VAL A 68 27.17 63.54 48.74
N THR A 69 26.36 62.98 49.60
CA THR A 69 26.13 63.46 50.98
C THR A 69 27.33 63.15 51.86
N ASN A 70 27.38 63.78 53.03
CA ASN A 70 28.42 63.56 54.03
C ASN A 70 28.46 62.08 54.55
N ASP A 71 27.36 61.32 54.39
CA ASP A 71 27.21 59.93 54.73
C ASP A 71 27.62 59.03 53.53
N ASP A 72 28.33 59.56 52.52
CA ASP A 72 28.75 58.87 51.27
C ASP A 72 27.62 58.27 50.47
N ARG A 73 26.36 58.71 50.62
CA ARG A 73 25.22 58.32 49.79
C ARG A 73 25.19 59.13 48.51
N ARG A 74 24.99 58.46 47.38
CA ARG A 74 24.83 59.14 46.09
C ARG A 74 23.33 59.44 45.88
N ILE A 75 23.03 60.74 45.68
CA ILE A 75 21.70 61.23 45.33
C ILE A 75 21.74 61.89 43.97
N ARG A 76 20.64 61.72 43.23
CA ARG A 76 20.50 62.22 41.88
C ARG A 76 19.23 63.10 41.84
N THR A 77 19.38 64.30 41.25
CA THR A 77 18.24 65.18 40.99
C THR A 77 18.36 65.77 39.61
N THR A 78 17.24 66.22 39.03
CA THR A 78 17.22 66.86 37.72
C THR A 78 16.61 68.23 37.85
N ALA A 79 17.30 69.27 37.38
CA ALA A 79 16.81 70.59 37.29
C ALA A 79 16.53 70.96 35.84
N THR A 80 15.46 71.72 35.58
CA THR A 80 15.08 72.13 34.23
C THR A 80 16.09 73.05 33.60
N TYR A 81 16.75 73.92 34.42
CA TYR A 81 17.84 74.80 34.01
C TYR A 81 18.84 74.98 35.18
N LEU A 82 20.08 75.35 34.84
CA LEU A 82 21.07 75.69 35.88
C LEU A 82 20.67 76.97 36.54
N ASP A 83 20.10 76.93 37.75
CA ASP A 83 19.71 78.06 38.52
C ASP A 83 20.93 78.79 39.12
N ARG A 84 21.03 80.10 38.86
CA ARG A 84 22.09 80.93 39.47
C ARG A 84 22.07 80.89 41.00
N GLY A 85 20.91 80.72 41.62
CA GLY A 85 20.76 80.49 43.05
C GLY A 85 21.45 79.22 43.57
N LEU A 86 21.35 78.16 42.83
CA LEU A 86 22.00 76.87 43.19
C LEU A 86 23.52 76.97 43.29
N VAL A 87 24.16 77.62 42.30
CA VAL A 87 25.60 77.86 42.33
C VAL A 87 25.99 78.73 43.53
N GLY A 88 25.18 79.72 43.84
CA GLY A 88 25.36 80.56 45.05
C GLY A 88 25.23 79.77 46.36
N ASP A 89 24.21 78.91 46.44
CA ASP A 89 23.95 78.07 47.63
C ASP A 89 25.08 77.02 47.81
N LEU A 90 25.63 76.44 46.70
CA LEU A 90 26.74 75.48 46.74
C LEU A 90 28.06 76.19 47.22
N ILE A 91 28.30 77.43 46.75
CA ILE A 91 29.51 78.21 47.16
C ILE A 91 29.40 78.62 48.63
N ASN A 92 28.24 79.15 49.02
CA ASN A 92 28.03 79.64 50.40
C ASN A 92 28.10 78.50 51.45
N ASN A 93 27.79 77.24 51.08
CA ASN A 93 27.88 76.09 51.94
C ASN A 93 29.12 75.26 51.74
N ASN A 94 30.16 75.81 51.08
CA ASN A 94 31.48 75.13 50.84
C ASN A 94 31.40 73.72 50.18
N VAL A 95 30.39 73.46 49.35
CA VAL A 95 30.23 72.20 48.62
C VAL A 95 31.16 72.28 47.39
N LYS A 96 32.02 71.26 47.26
CA LYS A 96 32.85 71.14 46.05
C LYS A 96 32.00 70.65 44.88
N PHE A 97 31.91 71.48 43.82
CA PHE A 97 31.17 71.07 42.63
C PHE A 97 32.03 71.10 41.38
N ASP A 98 31.72 70.18 40.44
CA ASP A 98 32.35 70.06 39.13
C ASP A 98 31.27 70.10 38.04
N VAL A 99 31.57 70.85 36.93
CA VAL A 99 30.63 71.00 35.81
C VAL A 99 31.26 70.26 34.62
N LYS A 100 30.64 69.17 34.20
CA LYS A 100 31.11 68.41 33.03
C LYS A 100 30.43 68.95 31.77
N PRO A 101 31.22 69.18 30.69
CA PRO A 101 30.65 69.54 29.39
C PRO A 101 29.84 68.40 28.81
N ARG A 102 28.90 68.75 27.92
CA ARG A 102 28.07 67.78 27.17
C ARG A 102 28.96 66.87 26.33
N GLU A 103 28.83 65.58 26.51
CA GLU A 103 29.44 64.59 25.59
C GLU A 103 28.69 64.61 24.25
N GLU A 104 29.28 65.19 23.21
CA GLU A 104 28.77 65.05 21.85
C GLU A 104 29.14 63.67 21.34
N GLY A 105 28.19 62.74 21.45
CA GLY A 105 28.32 61.42 20.84
C GLY A 105 28.50 61.58 19.32
N SER A 106 29.52 60.96 18.76
CA SER A 106 29.78 60.98 17.32
C SER A 106 28.52 60.54 16.56
N LEU A 107 28.03 61.43 15.70
CA LEU A 107 26.87 61.16 14.83
C LEU A 107 26.99 59.83 14.09
N LEU A 108 28.19 59.47 13.68
CA LEU A 108 28.54 58.22 13.00
C LEU A 108 28.30 57.00 13.91
N MET A 109 28.67 57.10 15.20
CA MET A 109 28.47 56.00 16.16
C MET A 109 27.00 55.79 16.49
N THR A 110 26.23 56.86 16.62
CA THR A 110 24.79 56.84 16.88
C THR A 110 24.04 56.22 15.68
N LEU A 111 24.43 56.56 14.45
CA LEU A 111 23.88 56.03 13.22
C LEU A 111 24.19 54.52 13.08
N LEU A 112 25.43 54.12 13.41
CA LEU A 112 25.87 52.71 13.32
C LEU A 112 25.20 51.82 14.37
N VAL A 113 25.02 52.32 15.58
CA VAL A 113 24.30 51.62 16.66
C VAL A 113 22.81 51.52 16.37
N SER A 114 22.19 52.56 15.78
CA SER A 114 20.75 52.59 15.49
C SER A 114 20.38 51.74 14.25
N TRP A 115 21.18 51.81 13.16
CA TRP A 115 20.88 51.17 11.89
C TRP A 115 21.65 49.86 11.68
N GLY A 116 22.74 49.60 12.40
CA GLY A 116 23.58 48.41 12.29
C GLY A 116 22.79 47.11 12.43
N PRO A 117 21.95 46.92 13.47
CA PRO A 117 21.16 45.68 13.62
C PRO A 117 20.18 45.46 12.46
N MET A 118 19.58 46.54 11.94
CA MET A 118 18.63 46.50 10.83
C MET A 118 19.34 46.08 9.51
N LEU A 119 20.49 46.69 9.24
CA LEU A 119 21.28 46.36 8.05
C LEU A 119 21.82 44.93 8.11
N LEU A 120 22.16 44.43 9.30
CA LEU A 120 22.60 43.05 9.52
C LEU A 120 21.44 42.08 9.29
N LEU A 121 20.23 42.39 9.76
CA LEU A 121 19.03 41.58 9.49
C LEU A 121 18.70 41.54 7.99
N ILE A 122 18.79 42.69 7.30
CA ILE A 122 18.59 42.75 5.85
C ILE A 122 19.67 41.92 5.13
N GLY A 123 20.93 41.99 5.55
CA GLY A 123 22.03 41.19 4.99
C GLY A 123 21.82 39.70 5.18
N VAL A 124 21.39 39.26 6.37
CA VAL A 124 21.03 37.88 6.67
C VAL A 124 19.83 37.45 5.83
N TRP A 125 18.81 38.28 5.69
CA TRP A 125 17.64 38.00 4.87
C TRP A 125 17.98 37.87 3.39
N VAL A 126 18.80 38.75 2.84
CA VAL A 126 19.31 38.70 1.46
C VAL A 126 20.19 37.43 1.26
N TYR A 127 21.02 37.08 2.24
CA TYR A 127 21.81 35.87 2.21
C TYR A 127 20.93 34.63 2.16
N PHE A 128 19.89 34.55 3.03
CA PHE A 128 18.92 33.44 2.99
C PHE A 128 18.15 33.41 1.67
N MET A 129 17.72 34.55 1.15
CA MET A 129 17.07 34.64 -0.15
C MET A 129 17.96 34.15 -1.30
N ARG A 130 19.24 34.54 -1.29
CA ARG A 130 20.22 34.04 -2.27
C ARG A 130 20.49 32.54 -2.12
N GLN A 131 20.54 32.03 -0.90
CA GLN A 131 20.71 30.61 -0.64
C GLN A 131 19.47 29.80 -1.06
N MET A 132 18.26 30.35 -0.92
CA MET A 132 17.01 29.74 -1.44
C MET A 132 16.92 29.82 -2.97
N GLN A 133 17.49 30.82 -3.61
CA GLN A 133 17.52 30.96 -5.08
C GLN A 133 18.68 30.22 -5.75
N GLY A 134 19.80 29.99 -5.06
CA GLY A 134 21.04 29.44 -5.62
C GLY A 134 21.30 27.97 -5.33
N GLY A 135 20.52 27.31 -4.47
CA GLY A 135 20.68 25.89 -4.13
C GLY A 135 19.71 25.01 -4.92
N GLY A 136 20.18 24.48 -6.05
CA GLY A 136 19.42 23.56 -6.89
C GLY A 136 18.78 22.39 -6.12
N LYS A 137 17.58 21.98 -6.53
CA LYS A 137 16.83 20.74 -6.18
C LYS A 137 16.12 20.73 -4.80
N GLY A 138 15.27 21.72 -4.49
CA GLY A 138 14.41 21.59 -3.30
C GLY A 138 13.70 22.85 -2.82
N GLY A 139 13.48 23.87 -3.66
CA GLY A 139 12.73 25.07 -3.28
C GLY A 139 11.21 24.82 -3.27
N ALA A 140 10.46 25.69 -2.57
CA ALA A 140 9.00 25.66 -2.46
C ALA A 140 8.24 25.58 -3.82
N PHE A 141 8.91 25.81 -4.95
CA PHE A 141 8.39 25.64 -6.31
C PHE A 141 8.55 24.20 -6.87
N SER A 142 9.14 23.27 -6.13
CA SER A 142 9.34 21.90 -6.58
C SER A 142 8.11 20.99 -6.38
N PHE A 143 7.08 21.44 -5.66
CA PHE A 143 5.88 20.65 -5.40
C PHE A 143 5.06 20.32 -6.67
N GLY A 144 5.16 21.15 -7.70
CA GLY A 144 4.46 20.94 -8.99
C GLY A 144 5.25 20.14 -10.03
N LYS A 145 6.50 19.72 -9.75
CA LYS A 145 7.25 18.88 -10.70
C LYS A 145 6.75 17.44 -10.69
N SER A 146 6.64 16.90 -11.89
CA SER A 146 6.24 15.50 -12.09
C SER A 146 7.19 14.54 -11.38
N LYS A 147 6.64 13.55 -10.69
CA LYS A 147 7.37 12.39 -10.15
C LYS A 147 7.57 11.28 -11.19
N ALA A 148 7.18 11.51 -12.45
CA ALA A 148 7.29 10.54 -13.51
C ALA A 148 8.74 10.05 -13.66
N ARG A 149 8.91 8.73 -13.67
CA ARG A 149 10.19 8.07 -13.93
C ARG A 149 10.37 7.92 -15.42
N MET A 150 11.37 8.58 -15.97
CA MET A 150 11.76 8.37 -17.35
C MET A 150 12.69 7.15 -17.43
N LEU A 151 12.32 6.18 -18.26
CA LEU A 151 13.18 5.08 -18.68
C LEU A 151 13.62 5.39 -20.11
N ASP A 152 14.90 5.69 -20.27
CA ASP A 152 15.50 5.90 -21.59
C ASP A 152 15.49 4.60 -22.40
N GLU A 153 15.57 4.70 -23.72
CA GLU A 153 15.61 3.55 -24.64
C GLU A 153 16.63 2.49 -24.24
N ASN A 154 17.82 2.92 -23.79
CA ASN A 154 18.92 2.04 -23.40
C ASN A 154 18.66 1.28 -22.08
N ASN A 155 17.75 1.78 -21.25
CA ASN A 155 17.43 1.19 -19.95
C ASN A 155 16.18 0.30 -19.97
N ASN A 156 15.38 0.35 -21.05
CA ASN A 156 14.19 -0.49 -21.21
C ASN A 156 14.51 -1.68 -22.11
N THR A 157 14.97 -2.78 -21.53
CA THR A 157 15.29 -4.02 -22.23
C THR A 157 14.08 -4.95 -22.43
N VAL A 158 12.90 -4.58 -21.94
CA VAL A 158 11.69 -5.42 -21.98
C VAL A 158 11.08 -5.39 -23.36
N THR A 159 10.91 -6.55 -23.97
CA THR A 159 10.31 -6.75 -25.30
C THR A 159 9.07 -7.65 -25.24
N PHE A 160 8.37 -7.84 -26.35
CA PHE A 160 7.25 -8.80 -26.43
C PHE A 160 7.65 -10.25 -26.15
N ALA A 161 8.93 -10.61 -26.23
CA ALA A 161 9.43 -11.92 -25.85
C ALA A 161 9.40 -12.19 -24.34
N ASP A 162 9.40 -11.12 -23.53
CA ASP A 162 9.32 -11.20 -22.07
C ASP A 162 7.87 -11.21 -21.56
N VAL A 163 6.91 -10.91 -22.43
CA VAL A 163 5.48 -10.92 -22.14
C VAL A 163 4.89 -12.20 -22.68
N ALA A 164 4.24 -12.99 -21.84
CA ALA A 164 3.64 -14.28 -22.21
C ALA A 164 2.18 -14.33 -21.73
N GLY A 165 1.36 -15.18 -22.38
CA GLY A 165 -0.01 -15.49 -21.96
C GLY A 165 -1.03 -14.38 -22.19
N CYS A 166 -0.78 -13.46 -23.14
CA CYS A 166 -1.72 -12.44 -23.57
C CYS A 166 -1.52 -12.12 -25.07
N ASP A 167 -1.56 -13.16 -25.92
CA ASP A 167 -1.20 -13.02 -27.32
C ASP A 167 -2.17 -12.12 -28.10
N GLU A 168 -3.47 -12.14 -27.77
CA GLU A 168 -4.50 -11.25 -28.35
C GLU A 168 -4.19 -9.78 -27.99
N ALA A 169 -3.89 -9.51 -26.73
CA ALA A 169 -3.53 -8.16 -26.30
C ALA A 169 -2.24 -7.67 -26.98
N LYS A 170 -1.25 -8.55 -27.20
CA LYS A 170 -0.04 -8.20 -27.95
C LYS A 170 -0.32 -7.86 -29.40
N GLU A 171 -1.22 -8.61 -30.05
CA GLU A 171 -1.61 -8.36 -31.43
C GLU A 171 -2.29 -7.00 -31.58
N GLU A 172 -3.21 -6.66 -30.67
CA GLU A 172 -3.88 -5.36 -30.67
C GLU A 172 -2.92 -4.18 -30.47
N VAL A 173 -1.91 -4.32 -29.61
CA VAL A 173 -0.94 -3.24 -29.38
C VAL A 173 0.19 -3.19 -30.42
N LYS A 174 0.32 -4.19 -31.26
CA LYS A 174 1.35 -4.23 -32.33
C LYS A 174 1.21 -3.09 -33.32
N GLU A 175 -0.03 -2.70 -33.65
CA GLU A 175 -0.28 -1.53 -34.49
C GLU A 175 0.30 -0.25 -33.90
N VAL A 176 0.24 -0.10 -32.57
CA VAL A 176 0.80 1.05 -31.84
C VAL A 176 2.32 1.06 -31.96
N VAL A 177 2.95 -0.11 -31.84
CA VAL A 177 4.41 -0.27 -32.02
C VAL A 177 4.82 0.07 -33.45
N ASP A 178 4.11 -0.46 -34.44
CA ASP A 178 4.41 -0.22 -35.85
C ASP A 178 4.29 1.28 -36.21
N PHE A 179 3.33 1.96 -35.61
CA PHE A 179 3.21 3.42 -35.78
C PHE A 179 4.36 4.18 -35.13
N LEU A 180 4.73 3.84 -33.88
CA LEU A 180 5.84 4.51 -33.21
C LEU A 180 7.17 4.32 -33.96
N LYS A 181 7.33 3.19 -34.69
CA LYS A 181 8.48 2.90 -35.54
C LYS A 181 8.46 3.69 -36.87
N ASP A 182 7.31 3.79 -37.51
CA ASP A 182 7.13 4.50 -38.77
C ASP A 182 5.79 5.25 -38.86
N PRO A 183 5.71 6.45 -38.26
CA PRO A 183 4.48 7.27 -38.32
C PRO A 183 4.05 7.67 -39.71
N GLN A 184 5.00 7.84 -40.64
CA GLN A 184 4.72 8.35 -42.01
C GLN A 184 3.93 7.36 -42.86
N LYS A 185 4.12 6.06 -42.65
CA LYS A 185 3.40 5.00 -43.33
C LYS A 185 1.88 5.11 -43.14
N PHE A 186 1.45 5.39 -41.93
CA PHE A 186 0.02 5.48 -41.59
C PHE A 186 -0.59 6.81 -42.02
N GLN A 187 0.15 7.90 -41.91
CA GLN A 187 -0.30 9.23 -42.35
C GLN A 187 -0.59 9.30 -43.85
N LYS A 188 0.22 8.65 -44.70
CA LYS A 188 0.02 8.60 -46.14
C LYS A 188 -1.30 7.97 -46.59
N LEU A 189 -1.85 7.06 -45.76
CA LEU A 189 -3.12 6.38 -46.00
C LEU A 189 -4.32 7.07 -45.34
N GLY A 190 -4.10 8.20 -44.65
CA GLY A 190 -5.15 8.94 -43.93
C GLY A 190 -5.62 8.28 -42.64
N GLY A 191 -4.92 7.23 -42.18
CA GLY A 191 -5.20 6.54 -40.90
C GLY A 191 -4.90 7.45 -39.72
N ARG A 192 -5.85 7.54 -38.81
CA ARG A 192 -5.65 8.22 -37.51
C ARG A 192 -5.34 7.18 -36.45
N ILE A 193 -4.27 7.40 -35.70
CA ILE A 193 -3.84 6.51 -34.65
C ILE A 193 -4.50 6.89 -33.33
N PRO A 194 -4.81 5.92 -32.47
CA PRO A 194 -5.34 6.19 -31.17
C PRO A 194 -4.35 7.05 -30.36
N ARG A 195 -4.84 8.14 -29.77
CA ARG A 195 -4.04 9.02 -28.91
C ARG A 195 -3.80 8.38 -27.55
N GLY A 196 -4.74 7.52 -27.13
CA GLY A 196 -4.70 6.84 -25.85
C GLY A 196 -5.13 5.39 -25.94
N LEU A 197 -4.44 4.57 -25.19
CA LEU A 197 -4.68 3.14 -25.01
C LEU A 197 -4.98 2.85 -23.56
N LEU A 198 -6.12 2.20 -23.27
CA LEU A 198 -6.48 1.78 -21.94
C LEU A 198 -6.29 0.26 -21.81
N LEU A 199 -5.36 -0.16 -20.95
CA LEU A 199 -5.16 -1.57 -20.59
C LEU A 199 -6.09 -1.92 -19.43
N VAL A 200 -7.03 -2.83 -19.67
CA VAL A 200 -8.06 -3.25 -18.72
C VAL A 200 -7.83 -4.71 -18.33
N GLY A 201 -7.94 -5.04 -17.06
CA GLY A 201 -7.90 -6.44 -16.64
C GLY A 201 -7.61 -6.63 -15.16
N PRO A 202 -7.74 -7.86 -14.64
CA PRO A 202 -7.46 -8.18 -13.24
C PRO A 202 -6.05 -7.79 -12.80
N PRO A 203 -5.81 -7.61 -11.49
CA PRO A 203 -4.46 -7.35 -10.97
C PRO A 203 -3.53 -8.54 -11.31
N GLY A 204 -2.24 -8.23 -11.51
CA GLY A 204 -1.23 -9.26 -11.76
C GLY A 204 -1.20 -9.86 -13.18
N THR A 205 -2.05 -9.42 -14.11
CA THR A 205 -2.09 -9.94 -15.50
C THR A 205 -0.97 -9.40 -16.41
N GLY A 206 -0.13 -8.49 -15.91
CA GLY A 206 1.03 -8.00 -16.67
C GLY A 206 0.81 -6.71 -17.46
N LYS A 207 -0.24 -5.93 -17.17
CA LYS A 207 -0.54 -4.64 -17.86
C LYS A 207 0.65 -3.69 -17.91
N THR A 208 1.30 -3.47 -16.79
CA THR A 208 2.50 -2.62 -16.69
C THR A 208 3.68 -3.20 -17.49
N LEU A 209 3.82 -4.53 -17.52
CA LEU A 209 4.85 -5.20 -18.30
C LEU A 209 4.58 -5.07 -19.80
N LEU A 210 3.33 -5.24 -20.24
CA LEU A 210 2.89 -5.04 -21.60
C LEU A 210 3.15 -3.59 -22.06
N ALA A 211 2.82 -2.59 -21.24
CA ALA A 211 3.10 -1.19 -21.55
C ALA A 211 4.60 -0.92 -21.73
N LYS A 212 5.46 -1.49 -20.87
CA LYS A 212 6.92 -1.41 -21.03
C LYS A 212 7.41 -2.09 -22.30
N SER A 213 6.84 -3.24 -22.66
CA SER A 213 7.24 -3.97 -23.85
C SER A 213 6.87 -3.24 -25.15
N ILE A 214 5.77 -2.48 -25.17
CA ILE A 214 5.43 -1.59 -26.31
C ILE A 214 6.55 -0.58 -26.53
N ALA A 215 7.01 0.09 -25.46
CA ALA A 215 8.09 1.07 -25.57
C ALA A 215 9.43 0.44 -25.96
N GLY A 216 9.78 -0.70 -25.36
CA GLY A 216 11.02 -1.41 -25.67
C GLY A 216 11.05 -1.97 -27.09
N GLU A 217 9.92 -2.48 -27.59
CA GLU A 217 9.78 -2.96 -28.96
C GLU A 217 9.82 -1.82 -29.99
N ALA A 218 9.23 -0.67 -29.63
CA ALA A 218 9.25 0.54 -30.47
C ALA A 218 10.57 1.31 -30.35
N LYS A 219 11.40 1.04 -29.34
CA LYS A 219 12.63 1.77 -28.99
C LYS A 219 12.37 3.26 -28.77
N VAL A 220 11.38 3.58 -27.95
CA VAL A 220 11.02 4.96 -27.59
C VAL A 220 11.11 5.17 -26.06
N PRO A 221 11.34 6.41 -25.59
CA PRO A 221 11.32 6.75 -24.18
C PRO A 221 9.98 6.39 -23.51
N PHE A 222 10.05 5.94 -22.25
CA PHE A 222 8.89 5.52 -21.47
C PHE A 222 8.80 6.33 -20.17
N PHE A 223 7.76 7.14 -20.05
CA PHE A 223 7.45 7.91 -18.84
C PHE A 223 6.42 7.15 -18.02
N SER A 224 6.78 6.74 -16.80
CA SER A 224 5.87 5.99 -15.92
C SER A 224 5.52 6.79 -14.67
N ILE A 225 4.23 6.84 -14.36
CA ILE A 225 3.68 7.44 -13.16
C ILE A 225 2.49 6.62 -12.65
N SER A 226 2.24 6.61 -11.34
CA SER A 226 1.00 6.07 -10.78
C SER A 226 -0.08 7.15 -10.71
N GLY A 227 -1.34 6.79 -10.97
CA GLY A 227 -2.48 7.69 -10.76
C GLY A 227 -2.53 8.25 -9.33
N SER A 228 -2.10 7.47 -8.34
CA SER A 228 -2.00 7.91 -6.95
C SER A 228 -1.00 9.05 -6.72
N ASP A 229 0.03 9.19 -7.57
CA ASP A 229 1.02 10.27 -7.48
C ASP A 229 0.44 11.65 -7.85
N PHE A 230 -0.71 11.68 -8.48
CA PHE A 230 -1.44 12.91 -8.80
C PHE A 230 -2.39 13.36 -7.70
N VAL A 231 -2.74 12.46 -6.76
CA VAL A 231 -3.64 12.78 -5.65
C VAL A 231 -2.82 13.38 -4.51
N GLU A 232 -3.01 14.67 -4.25
CA GLU A 232 -2.31 15.40 -3.20
C GLU A 232 -3.33 16.16 -2.32
N MET A 233 -2.89 16.60 -1.14
CA MET A 233 -3.75 17.36 -0.23
C MET A 233 -3.93 18.83 -0.66
N PHE A 234 -3.05 19.34 -1.52
CA PHE A 234 -3.07 20.74 -1.95
C PHE A 234 -3.68 20.87 -3.34
N VAL A 235 -4.72 21.66 -3.44
CA VAL A 235 -5.44 21.94 -4.70
C VAL A 235 -4.49 22.51 -5.76
N GLY A 236 -4.53 21.94 -6.97
CA GLY A 236 -3.75 22.38 -8.12
C GLY A 236 -2.37 21.74 -8.27
N VAL A 237 -1.84 21.04 -7.28
CA VAL A 237 -0.52 20.37 -7.37
C VAL A 237 -0.58 19.18 -8.35
N GLY A 238 -1.63 18.37 -8.28
CA GLY A 238 -1.86 17.27 -9.21
C GLY A 238 -1.97 17.76 -10.67
N ALA A 239 -2.75 18.80 -10.90
CA ALA A 239 -2.89 19.42 -12.22
C ALA A 239 -1.56 19.98 -12.76
N ALA A 240 -0.73 20.60 -11.90
CA ALA A 240 0.60 21.07 -12.29
C ALA A 240 1.54 19.93 -12.67
N ARG A 241 1.49 18.78 -11.94
CA ARG A 241 2.28 17.58 -12.28
C ARG A 241 1.85 16.95 -13.61
N VAL A 242 0.55 16.90 -13.87
CA VAL A 242 0.03 16.45 -15.18
C VAL A 242 0.63 17.30 -16.28
N ARG A 243 0.54 18.62 -16.17
CA ARG A 243 1.09 19.56 -17.19
C ARG A 243 2.58 19.36 -17.39
N ASP A 244 3.37 19.32 -16.31
CA ASP A 244 4.83 19.13 -16.39
C ASP A 244 5.19 17.79 -17.06
N MET A 245 4.49 16.71 -16.74
CA MET A 245 4.69 15.41 -17.36
C MET A 245 4.42 15.45 -18.88
N PHE A 246 3.29 16.04 -19.29
CA PHE A 246 2.94 16.14 -20.71
C PHE A 246 3.89 17.06 -21.48
N GLU A 247 4.36 18.16 -20.89
CA GLU A 247 5.38 19.04 -21.47
C GLU A 247 6.72 18.32 -21.64
N ASN A 248 7.13 17.52 -20.65
CA ASN A 248 8.36 16.73 -20.73
C ASN A 248 8.24 15.64 -21.81
N ALA A 249 7.10 14.99 -21.93
CA ALA A 249 6.85 14.00 -22.99
C ALA A 249 6.89 14.65 -24.39
N LYS A 250 6.26 15.82 -24.57
CA LYS A 250 6.33 16.58 -25.86
C LYS A 250 7.75 16.91 -26.28
N LYS A 251 8.66 17.18 -25.32
CA LYS A 251 10.07 17.47 -25.61
C LYS A 251 10.88 16.23 -26.02
N ASN A 252 10.41 15.03 -25.63
CA ASN A 252 11.06 13.75 -25.90
C ASN A 252 10.27 12.88 -26.89
N ALA A 253 9.44 13.46 -27.71
CA ALA A 253 8.67 12.73 -28.73
C ALA A 253 9.58 12.19 -29.86
N PRO A 254 9.35 10.97 -30.38
CA PRO A 254 8.26 10.05 -30.02
C PRO A 254 8.47 9.34 -28.67
N CYS A 255 7.41 9.21 -27.86
CA CYS A 255 7.51 8.57 -26.55
C CYS A 255 6.15 8.01 -26.08
N ILE A 256 6.19 7.22 -25.01
CA ILE A 256 5.00 6.69 -24.32
C ILE A 256 4.89 7.31 -22.94
N ILE A 257 3.70 7.83 -22.60
CA ILE A 257 3.31 8.17 -21.23
C ILE A 257 2.50 7.01 -20.68
N PHE A 258 2.95 6.39 -19.60
CA PHE A 258 2.22 5.31 -18.94
C PHE A 258 1.70 5.78 -17.57
N ILE A 259 0.38 5.65 -17.39
CA ILE A 259 -0.31 5.99 -16.14
C ILE A 259 -0.89 4.70 -15.55
N ASP A 260 -0.26 4.18 -14.51
CA ASP A 260 -0.77 3.02 -13.80
C ASP A 260 -1.88 3.44 -12.82
N GLU A 261 -2.83 2.54 -12.55
CA GLU A 261 -3.94 2.80 -11.62
C GLU A 261 -4.68 4.12 -11.91
N ILE A 262 -5.05 4.33 -13.19
CA ILE A 262 -5.73 5.57 -13.62
C ILE A 262 -7.04 5.83 -12.85
N ASP A 263 -7.66 4.79 -12.32
CA ASP A 263 -8.87 4.84 -11.49
C ASP A 263 -8.69 5.63 -10.18
N ALA A 264 -7.46 5.84 -9.72
CA ALA A 264 -7.18 6.71 -8.58
C ALA A 264 -7.58 8.19 -8.84
N VAL A 265 -7.47 8.65 -10.09
CA VAL A 265 -7.78 10.03 -10.53
C VAL A 265 -9.02 10.07 -11.40
N GLY A 266 -9.20 9.07 -12.26
CA GLY A 266 -10.22 9.02 -13.31
C GLY A 266 -11.61 8.59 -12.87
N ARG A 267 -11.93 8.56 -11.58
CA ARG A 267 -13.21 8.12 -11.05
C ARG A 267 -14.36 9.06 -11.42
N GLN A 268 -15.58 8.51 -11.60
CA GLN A 268 -16.80 9.25 -11.92
C GLN A 268 -17.09 10.37 -10.90
N ARG A 269 -17.60 11.49 -11.40
CA ARG A 269 -17.94 12.68 -10.63
C ARG A 269 -19.11 12.42 -9.69
N GLY A 270 -19.06 12.99 -8.50
CA GLY A 270 -20.18 12.92 -7.54
C GLY A 270 -20.20 11.71 -6.61
N ALA A 271 -19.23 10.80 -6.68
CA ALA A 271 -19.16 9.61 -5.82
C ALA A 271 -18.57 9.86 -4.40
N GLY A 272 -18.58 11.10 -3.88
CA GLY A 272 -18.05 11.36 -2.54
C GLY A 272 -18.47 12.71 -1.96
N LEU A 273 -18.98 12.69 -0.74
CA LEU A 273 -19.27 13.86 0.07
C LEU A 273 -18.01 14.23 0.88
N GLY A 274 -17.12 15.08 0.34
CA GLY A 274 -15.96 15.57 1.09
C GLY A 274 -14.95 16.34 0.24
N GLY A 275 -14.30 17.36 0.79
CA GLY A 275 -13.40 18.32 0.12
C GLY A 275 -12.12 17.76 -0.55
N GLY A 276 -11.96 16.45 -0.65
CA GLY A 276 -10.87 15.82 -1.42
C GLY A 276 -11.24 15.52 -2.89
N ASN A 277 -12.47 15.80 -3.31
CA ASN A 277 -12.91 15.52 -4.68
C ASN A 277 -12.53 16.63 -5.64
N ASP A 278 -12.48 17.89 -5.18
CA ASP A 278 -12.19 19.05 -6.04
C ASP A 278 -10.80 18.97 -6.66
N GLU A 279 -9.81 18.47 -5.92
CA GLU A 279 -8.44 18.32 -6.42
C GLU A 279 -8.34 17.23 -7.48
N ARG A 280 -9.02 16.08 -7.25
CA ARG A 280 -9.07 14.98 -8.23
C ARG A 280 -9.78 15.41 -9.51
N GLU A 281 -10.91 16.10 -9.40
CA GLU A 281 -11.63 16.62 -10.57
C GLU A 281 -10.81 17.66 -11.35
N GLN A 282 -10.09 18.54 -10.65
CA GLN A 282 -9.20 19.49 -11.30
C GLN A 282 -8.06 18.78 -12.03
N THR A 283 -7.48 17.76 -11.43
CA THR A 283 -6.42 16.95 -12.02
C THR A 283 -6.92 16.16 -13.23
N LEU A 284 -8.10 15.54 -13.12
CA LEU A 284 -8.76 14.86 -14.25
C LEU A 284 -9.02 15.83 -15.38
N ASN A 285 -9.62 17.00 -15.11
CA ASN A 285 -9.89 18.01 -16.14
C ASN A 285 -8.60 18.47 -16.82
N GLN A 286 -7.50 18.67 -16.08
CA GLN A 286 -6.21 19.01 -16.67
C GLN A 286 -5.70 17.89 -17.58
N MET A 287 -5.84 16.63 -17.17
CA MET A 287 -5.45 15.46 -17.98
C MET A 287 -6.24 15.44 -19.30
N LEU A 288 -7.55 15.66 -19.23
CA LEU A 288 -8.41 15.72 -20.41
C LEU A 288 -7.98 16.85 -21.36
N VAL A 289 -7.66 18.04 -20.82
CA VAL A 289 -7.17 19.19 -21.60
C VAL A 289 -5.84 18.87 -22.29
N GLU A 290 -4.90 18.25 -21.56
CA GLU A 290 -3.60 17.89 -22.14
C GLU A 290 -3.74 16.82 -23.24
N MET A 291 -4.63 15.84 -23.06
CA MET A 291 -4.90 14.81 -24.08
C MET A 291 -5.57 15.41 -25.32
N ASP A 292 -6.54 16.32 -25.14
CA ASP A 292 -7.21 17.00 -26.25
C ASP A 292 -6.25 17.94 -27.02
N GLY A 293 -5.28 18.53 -26.31
CA GLY A 293 -4.26 19.45 -26.83
C GLY A 293 -3.11 18.79 -27.60
N PHE A 294 -3.11 17.46 -27.78
CA PHE A 294 -2.12 16.82 -28.63
C PHE A 294 -2.42 17.03 -30.13
N GLU A 295 -1.46 17.56 -30.84
CA GLU A 295 -1.46 17.48 -32.30
C GLU A 295 -1.20 16.02 -32.72
N THR A 296 -1.96 15.52 -33.67
CA THR A 296 -1.95 14.11 -34.13
C THR A 296 -0.58 13.64 -34.64
N ASN A 297 0.37 14.55 -34.82
CA ASN A 297 1.66 14.31 -35.47
C ASN A 297 2.85 14.22 -34.51
N LEU A 298 2.65 14.44 -33.19
CA LEU A 298 3.77 14.53 -32.26
C LEU A 298 4.37 13.17 -31.83
N GLY A 299 3.71 12.04 -32.15
CA GLY A 299 4.21 10.71 -31.80
C GLY A 299 4.21 10.40 -30.29
N VAL A 300 3.43 11.13 -29.49
CA VAL A 300 3.22 10.85 -28.07
C VAL A 300 1.96 10.02 -27.92
N ILE A 301 2.08 8.85 -27.29
CA ILE A 301 0.95 7.95 -27.00
C ILE A 301 0.77 7.84 -25.49
N VAL A 302 -0.46 8.04 -25.02
CA VAL A 302 -0.80 7.87 -23.61
C VAL A 302 -1.34 6.45 -23.41
N VAL A 303 -0.69 5.66 -22.57
CA VAL A 303 -1.14 4.32 -22.17
C VAL A 303 -1.56 4.38 -20.71
N ALA A 304 -2.77 3.99 -20.39
CA ALA A 304 -3.22 3.88 -19.00
C ALA A 304 -3.57 2.44 -18.65
N ALA A 305 -3.47 2.09 -17.37
CA ALA A 305 -3.88 0.79 -16.87
C ALA A 305 -4.89 0.93 -15.73
N THR A 306 -5.90 0.07 -15.73
CA THR A 306 -6.88 -0.02 -14.63
C THR A 306 -7.31 -1.46 -14.38
N ASN A 307 -7.67 -1.74 -13.12
CA ASN A 307 -8.33 -2.99 -12.74
C ASN A 307 -9.86 -2.83 -12.71
N ARG A 308 -10.36 -1.59 -12.75
CA ARG A 308 -11.77 -1.27 -12.58
C ARG A 308 -12.25 -0.27 -13.64
N PRO A 309 -12.55 -0.73 -14.85
CA PRO A 309 -13.03 0.14 -15.91
C PRO A 309 -14.43 0.72 -15.62
N ASP A 310 -15.21 0.04 -14.76
CA ASP A 310 -16.58 0.38 -14.35
C ASP A 310 -16.69 1.72 -13.63
N ILE A 311 -15.65 2.12 -12.89
CA ILE A 311 -15.65 3.36 -12.10
C ILE A 311 -15.06 4.57 -12.84
N LEU A 312 -14.52 4.39 -14.05
CA LEU A 312 -13.91 5.47 -14.80
C LEU A 312 -14.96 6.47 -15.33
N ASP A 313 -14.59 7.76 -15.34
CA ASP A 313 -15.39 8.81 -15.94
C ASP A 313 -15.51 8.58 -17.47
N ALA A 314 -16.74 8.55 -17.97
CA ALA A 314 -17.02 8.37 -19.39
C ALA A 314 -16.32 9.39 -20.30
N ALA A 315 -15.93 10.55 -19.76
CA ALA A 315 -15.18 11.54 -20.50
C ALA A 315 -13.78 11.06 -20.92
N LEU A 316 -13.16 10.16 -20.15
CA LEU A 316 -11.87 9.55 -20.48
C LEU A 316 -11.96 8.60 -21.68
N LEU A 317 -13.12 7.94 -21.85
CA LEU A 317 -13.34 6.90 -22.87
C LEU A 317 -13.87 7.48 -24.19
N ARG A 318 -13.97 8.81 -24.31
CA ARG A 318 -14.42 9.46 -25.56
C ARG A 318 -13.36 9.37 -26.64
N PRO A 319 -13.76 9.30 -27.93
CA PRO A 319 -12.84 9.34 -29.06
C PRO A 319 -11.88 10.53 -28.99
N GLY A 320 -10.60 10.28 -29.28
CA GLY A 320 -9.51 11.26 -29.16
C GLY A 320 -8.80 11.28 -27.80
N ARG A 321 -9.23 10.43 -26.85
CA ARG A 321 -8.62 10.23 -25.53
C ARG A 321 -8.21 8.76 -25.40
N PHE A 322 -8.78 7.98 -24.46
CA PHE A 322 -8.58 6.53 -24.43
C PHE A 322 -9.61 5.86 -25.36
N ASP A 323 -9.38 6.01 -26.62
CA ASP A 323 -10.29 5.55 -27.68
C ASP A 323 -10.10 4.07 -28.04
N ARG A 324 -9.02 3.43 -27.57
CA ARG A 324 -8.81 1.99 -27.69
C ARG A 324 -8.67 1.35 -26.30
N GLN A 325 -9.45 0.31 -26.05
CA GLN A 325 -9.39 -0.49 -24.84
C GLN A 325 -8.84 -1.87 -25.19
N VAL A 326 -7.79 -2.30 -24.51
CA VAL A 326 -7.18 -3.62 -24.67
C VAL A 326 -7.37 -4.41 -23.38
N TYR A 327 -8.01 -5.55 -23.52
CA TYR A 327 -8.32 -6.42 -22.40
C TYR A 327 -7.18 -7.42 -22.16
N VAL A 328 -6.55 -7.33 -20.99
CA VAL A 328 -5.51 -8.27 -20.53
C VAL A 328 -6.15 -9.20 -19.51
N THR A 329 -6.71 -10.31 -20.00
CA THR A 329 -7.42 -11.31 -19.19
C THR A 329 -6.46 -12.19 -18.39
N LEU A 330 -7.01 -13.02 -17.49
CA LEU A 330 -6.24 -14.09 -16.87
C LEU A 330 -5.77 -15.08 -17.96
N PRO A 331 -4.54 -15.61 -17.84
CA PRO A 331 -3.98 -16.51 -18.85
C PRO A 331 -4.70 -17.87 -18.85
N ASP A 332 -4.94 -18.42 -20.04
CA ASP A 332 -5.38 -19.78 -20.25
C ASP A 332 -4.25 -20.80 -19.92
N ILE A 333 -4.51 -22.09 -20.06
CA ILE A 333 -3.53 -23.15 -19.77
C ILE A 333 -2.22 -22.94 -20.56
N ARG A 334 -2.31 -22.58 -21.85
CA ARG A 334 -1.14 -22.34 -22.68
C ARG A 334 -0.39 -21.10 -22.27
N GLY A 335 -1.12 -20.03 -21.97
CA GLY A 335 -0.56 -18.79 -21.43
C GLY A 335 0.15 -19.01 -20.11
N ARG A 336 -0.43 -19.79 -19.19
CA ARG A 336 0.22 -20.14 -17.91
C ARG A 336 1.51 -20.94 -18.13
N GLU A 337 1.51 -21.90 -19.06
CA GLU A 337 2.71 -22.64 -19.41
C GLU A 337 3.82 -21.72 -19.97
N GLN A 338 3.48 -20.80 -20.86
CA GLN A 338 4.42 -19.81 -21.40
C GLN A 338 4.98 -18.90 -20.30
N ILE A 339 4.12 -18.39 -19.40
CA ILE A 339 4.51 -17.54 -18.28
C ILE A 339 5.46 -18.28 -17.34
N LEU A 340 5.12 -19.52 -16.98
CA LEU A 340 6.00 -20.38 -16.18
C LEU A 340 7.35 -20.56 -16.85
N GLY A 341 7.38 -20.81 -18.17
CA GLY A 341 8.62 -20.91 -18.96
C GLY A 341 9.50 -19.67 -18.87
N VAL A 342 8.90 -18.47 -18.89
CA VAL A 342 9.62 -17.21 -18.73
C VAL A 342 10.23 -17.08 -17.32
N HIS A 343 9.46 -17.37 -16.27
CA HIS A 343 9.93 -17.23 -14.89
C HIS A 343 10.91 -18.33 -14.48
N MET A 344 10.76 -19.55 -15.00
CA MET A 344 11.66 -20.69 -14.75
C MET A 344 13.06 -20.48 -15.33
N ARG A 345 13.23 -19.65 -16.38
CA ARG A 345 14.56 -19.32 -16.93
C ARG A 345 15.50 -18.69 -15.89
N LYS A 346 14.94 -18.10 -14.83
CA LYS A 346 15.69 -17.37 -13.80
C LYS A 346 16.11 -18.23 -12.61
N ILE A 347 15.66 -19.48 -12.55
CA ILE A 347 15.91 -20.41 -11.44
C ILE A 347 16.51 -21.73 -11.96
N PRO A 348 17.37 -22.41 -11.18
CA PRO A 348 17.91 -23.73 -11.57
C PRO A 348 16.82 -24.81 -11.42
N VAL A 349 16.17 -25.19 -12.51
CA VAL A 349 15.07 -26.15 -12.53
C VAL A 349 15.60 -27.57 -12.81
N GLY A 350 15.09 -28.57 -12.09
CA GLY A 350 15.37 -30.00 -12.30
C GLY A 350 14.76 -30.55 -13.59
N GLN A 351 15.25 -31.67 -14.06
CA GLN A 351 14.77 -32.33 -15.29
C GLN A 351 13.36 -32.96 -15.13
N ASP A 352 12.93 -33.19 -13.89
CA ASP A 352 11.63 -33.73 -13.53
C ASP A 352 10.47 -32.72 -13.63
N VAL A 353 10.80 -31.43 -13.73
CA VAL A 353 9.79 -30.33 -13.72
C VAL A 353 9.16 -30.18 -15.09
N ASN A 354 7.84 -30.35 -15.13
CA ASN A 354 7.05 -30.17 -16.34
C ASN A 354 6.11 -28.95 -16.20
N PRO A 355 6.39 -27.82 -16.91
CA PRO A 355 5.57 -26.61 -16.85
C PRO A 355 4.10 -26.85 -17.22
N ALA A 356 3.81 -27.77 -18.15
CA ALA A 356 2.44 -28.08 -18.56
C ALA A 356 1.61 -28.73 -17.43
N ILE A 357 2.24 -29.55 -16.57
CA ILE A 357 1.57 -30.14 -15.40
C ILE A 357 1.26 -29.04 -14.38
N ILE A 358 2.23 -28.15 -14.13
CA ILE A 358 2.05 -27.03 -13.20
C ILE A 358 0.96 -26.08 -13.71
N ALA A 359 0.97 -25.76 -15.01
CA ALA A 359 -0.03 -24.89 -15.63
C ALA A 359 -1.47 -25.45 -15.51
N ARG A 360 -1.64 -26.77 -15.67
CA ARG A 360 -2.93 -27.43 -15.42
C ARG A 360 -3.35 -27.36 -13.96
N GLY A 361 -2.40 -27.48 -13.05
CA GLY A 361 -2.62 -27.42 -11.61
C GLY A 361 -2.82 -26.02 -11.03
N THR A 362 -2.83 -24.96 -11.86
CA THR A 362 -2.91 -23.56 -11.42
C THR A 362 -4.02 -22.77 -12.13
N PRO A 363 -5.27 -23.28 -12.18
CA PRO A 363 -6.36 -22.58 -12.83
C PRO A 363 -6.64 -21.23 -12.14
N GLY A 364 -6.93 -20.19 -12.93
CA GLY A 364 -7.27 -18.85 -12.42
C GLY A 364 -6.10 -18.04 -11.84
N MET A 365 -4.87 -18.56 -11.86
CA MET A 365 -3.69 -17.80 -11.42
C MET A 365 -3.30 -16.75 -12.46
N SER A 366 -3.02 -15.56 -11.97
CA SER A 366 -2.45 -14.47 -12.77
C SER A 366 -0.96 -14.67 -13.04
N GLY A 367 -0.38 -13.86 -13.93
CA GLY A 367 1.07 -13.89 -14.18
C GLY A 367 1.91 -13.59 -12.92
N ALA A 368 1.42 -12.72 -12.05
CA ALA A 368 2.08 -12.42 -10.77
C ALA A 368 2.02 -13.60 -9.79
N ASP A 369 0.89 -14.33 -9.75
CA ASP A 369 0.75 -15.53 -8.90
C ASP A 369 1.70 -16.64 -9.37
N LEU A 370 1.83 -16.84 -10.69
CA LEU A 370 2.76 -17.82 -11.27
C LEU A 370 4.23 -17.43 -11.03
N ALA A 371 4.56 -16.15 -11.09
CA ALA A 371 5.88 -15.67 -10.71
C ALA A 371 6.18 -15.93 -9.22
N ASN A 372 5.20 -15.68 -8.36
CA ASN A 372 5.28 -15.98 -6.94
C ASN A 372 5.41 -17.49 -6.69
N LEU A 373 4.71 -18.33 -7.44
CA LEU A 373 4.82 -19.79 -7.38
C LEU A 373 6.26 -20.26 -7.68
N CYS A 374 6.88 -19.72 -8.74
CA CYS A 374 8.27 -20.03 -9.06
C CYS A 374 9.23 -19.60 -7.94
N ASN A 375 9.01 -18.42 -7.36
CA ASN A 375 9.80 -17.92 -6.23
C ASN A 375 9.63 -18.79 -4.97
N GLU A 376 8.40 -19.14 -4.61
CA GLU A 376 8.11 -20.00 -3.45
C GLU A 376 8.70 -21.42 -3.63
N ALA A 377 8.63 -21.99 -4.84
CA ALA A 377 9.27 -23.27 -5.16
C ALA A 377 10.80 -23.19 -4.95
N ALA A 378 11.44 -22.13 -5.41
CA ALA A 378 12.86 -21.90 -5.17
C ALA A 378 13.20 -21.77 -3.67
N LEU A 379 12.35 -21.08 -2.90
CA LEU A 379 12.50 -21.00 -1.44
C LEU A 379 12.32 -22.36 -0.75
N MET A 380 11.41 -23.21 -1.24
CA MET A 380 11.23 -24.59 -0.73
C MET A 380 12.47 -25.45 -1.00
N ALA A 381 13.01 -25.40 -2.23
CA ALA A 381 14.25 -26.08 -2.60
C ALA A 381 15.43 -25.61 -1.74
N ALA A 382 15.55 -24.31 -1.51
CA ALA A 382 16.61 -23.75 -0.66
C ALA A 382 16.51 -24.23 0.81
N ARG A 383 15.30 -24.35 1.38
CA ARG A 383 15.09 -24.90 2.72
C ARG A 383 15.51 -26.36 2.84
N ARG A 384 15.42 -27.10 1.74
CA ARG A 384 15.83 -28.49 1.62
C ARG A 384 17.34 -28.64 1.31
N ASN A 385 18.07 -27.53 1.17
CA ASN A 385 19.46 -27.48 0.71
C ASN A 385 19.69 -28.16 -0.65
N ALA A 386 18.68 -28.15 -1.53
CA ALA A 386 18.77 -28.70 -2.87
C ALA A 386 19.54 -27.75 -3.81
N ARG A 387 20.17 -28.31 -4.84
CA ARG A 387 20.87 -27.54 -5.88
C ARG A 387 19.96 -27.10 -7.02
N THR A 388 18.84 -27.79 -7.20
CA THR A 388 17.85 -27.56 -8.24
C THR A 388 16.46 -27.59 -7.64
N VAL A 389 15.54 -26.86 -8.27
CA VAL A 389 14.12 -26.83 -7.90
C VAL A 389 13.45 -28.02 -8.61
N GLU A 390 12.87 -28.93 -7.85
CA GLU A 390 12.22 -30.14 -8.34
C GLU A 390 10.70 -30.01 -8.38
N MET A 391 9.99 -30.93 -9.04
CA MET A 391 8.54 -30.93 -9.15
C MET A 391 7.85 -30.90 -7.77
N GLN A 392 8.41 -31.63 -6.79
CA GLN A 392 7.89 -31.64 -5.42
C GLN A 392 7.92 -30.26 -4.74
N ASP A 393 8.90 -29.40 -5.08
CA ASP A 393 8.98 -28.05 -4.52
C ASP A 393 7.87 -27.16 -5.10
N PHE A 394 7.55 -27.32 -6.39
CA PHE A 394 6.41 -26.66 -7.03
C PHE A 394 5.07 -27.11 -6.46
N GLU A 395 4.90 -28.43 -6.20
CA GLU A 395 3.68 -28.95 -5.57
C GLU A 395 3.48 -28.38 -4.16
N LYS A 396 4.53 -28.38 -3.33
CA LYS A 396 4.49 -27.79 -1.99
C LYS A 396 4.24 -26.28 -2.02
N ALA A 397 4.85 -25.57 -2.97
CA ALA A 397 4.63 -24.13 -3.15
C ALA A 397 3.20 -23.83 -3.58
N LYS A 398 2.66 -24.61 -4.53
CA LYS A 398 1.26 -24.54 -4.96
C LYS A 398 0.31 -24.76 -3.79
N ASP A 399 0.51 -25.82 -3.02
CA ASP A 399 -0.27 -26.11 -1.82
C ASP A 399 -0.24 -24.94 -0.83
N LYS A 400 0.94 -24.37 -0.59
CA LYS A 400 1.09 -23.22 0.31
C LYS A 400 0.34 -21.97 -0.18
N ILE A 401 0.35 -21.71 -1.49
CA ILE A 401 -0.30 -20.53 -2.08
C ILE A 401 -1.82 -20.70 -2.07
N ILE A 402 -2.32 -21.86 -2.48
CA ILE A 402 -3.78 -22.12 -2.62
C ILE A 402 -4.42 -22.37 -1.25
N MET A 403 -3.82 -23.21 -0.41
CA MET A 403 -4.40 -23.70 0.84
C MET A 403 -3.84 -22.98 2.08
N GLY A 404 -2.77 -22.21 1.92
CA GLY A 404 -2.06 -21.57 3.04
C GLY A 404 -0.96 -22.46 3.67
N PRO A 405 -0.20 -21.91 4.63
CA PRO A 405 0.87 -22.64 5.30
C PRO A 405 0.34 -23.78 6.18
N GLU A 406 1.09 -24.88 6.25
CA GLU A 406 0.81 -25.99 7.17
C GLU A 406 0.94 -25.55 8.64
N ARG A 407 -0.04 -25.90 9.46
CA ARG A 407 -0.05 -25.64 10.90
C ARG A 407 0.57 -26.81 11.68
N LYS A 408 1.87 -27.03 11.52
CA LYS A 408 2.60 -28.17 12.12
C LYS A 408 2.58 -28.24 13.64
N THR A 409 2.33 -27.12 14.31
CA THR A 409 2.27 -27.04 15.78
C THR A 409 0.89 -27.32 16.34
N MET A 410 -0.13 -27.43 15.49
CA MET A 410 -1.49 -27.73 15.92
C MET A 410 -1.64 -29.22 16.16
N VAL A 411 -1.79 -29.59 17.41
CA VAL A 411 -2.11 -30.97 17.81
C VAL A 411 -3.63 -31.11 17.80
N MET A 412 -4.17 -31.85 16.84
CA MET A 412 -5.60 -32.15 16.77
C MET A 412 -5.92 -33.35 17.66
N PRO A 413 -6.97 -33.29 18.51
CA PRO A 413 -7.48 -34.47 19.20
C PRO A 413 -7.85 -35.59 18.22
N GLU A 414 -7.71 -36.84 18.63
CA GLU A 414 -7.94 -37.98 17.73
C GLU A 414 -9.39 -38.05 17.21
N GLU A 415 -10.34 -37.65 18.04
CA GLU A 415 -11.76 -37.55 17.66
C GLU A 415 -11.98 -36.50 16.56
N GLU A 416 -11.40 -35.31 16.72
CA GLU A 416 -11.49 -34.23 15.73
C GLU A 416 -10.78 -34.59 14.43
N ARG A 417 -9.62 -35.26 14.53
CA ARG A 417 -8.87 -35.78 13.39
C ARG A 417 -9.68 -36.83 12.61
N ARG A 418 -10.38 -37.71 13.33
CA ARG A 418 -11.28 -38.69 12.74
C ARG A 418 -12.48 -38.04 12.07
N ASN A 419 -13.11 -37.07 12.74
CA ASN A 419 -14.23 -36.32 12.17
C ASN A 419 -13.84 -35.62 10.86
N THR A 420 -12.67 -34.93 10.86
CA THR A 420 -12.12 -34.29 9.66
C THR A 420 -11.85 -35.29 8.55
N ALA A 421 -11.33 -36.49 8.85
CA ALA A 421 -11.07 -37.50 7.84
C ALA A 421 -12.37 -38.00 7.16
N TYR A 422 -13.44 -38.19 7.92
CA TYR A 422 -14.73 -38.57 7.32
C TYR A 422 -15.36 -37.40 6.55
N HIS A 423 -15.24 -36.18 7.05
CA HIS A 423 -15.71 -34.98 6.36
C HIS A 423 -15.07 -34.84 4.97
N GLU A 424 -13.75 -34.88 4.90
CA GLU A 424 -13.02 -34.76 3.64
C GLU A 424 -13.25 -35.98 2.72
N ALA A 425 -13.38 -37.18 3.28
CA ALA A 425 -13.77 -38.38 2.52
C ALA A 425 -15.13 -38.21 1.85
N GLY A 426 -16.09 -37.55 2.52
CA GLY A 426 -17.41 -37.28 1.98
C GLY A 426 -17.36 -36.40 0.72
N HIS A 427 -16.60 -35.31 0.77
CA HIS A 427 -16.38 -34.47 -0.41
C HIS A 427 -15.69 -35.26 -1.55
N ALA A 428 -14.66 -36.02 -1.23
CA ALA A 428 -13.90 -36.76 -2.20
C ALA A 428 -14.71 -37.88 -2.86
N LEU A 429 -15.51 -38.62 -2.09
CA LEU A 429 -16.36 -39.68 -2.61
C LEU A 429 -17.38 -39.15 -3.61
N ILE A 430 -18.12 -38.10 -3.23
CA ILE A 430 -19.13 -37.48 -4.11
C ILE A 430 -18.47 -36.90 -5.35
N GLY A 431 -17.33 -36.21 -5.21
CA GLY A 431 -16.57 -35.69 -6.33
C GLY A 431 -16.09 -36.75 -7.32
N LYS A 432 -15.84 -37.99 -6.86
CA LYS A 432 -15.44 -39.13 -7.72
C LYS A 432 -16.65 -39.85 -8.35
N LEU A 433 -17.81 -39.83 -7.70
CA LEU A 433 -18.99 -40.55 -8.19
C LEU A 433 -19.79 -39.73 -9.20
N LEU A 434 -19.83 -38.41 -9.06
CA LEU A 434 -20.62 -37.53 -9.94
C LEU A 434 -19.82 -37.16 -11.21
N PRO A 435 -20.41 -37.37 -12.41
CA PRO A 435 -19.66 -37.33 -13.68
C PRO A 435 -19.19 -35.96 -14.11
N LYS A 436 -19.81 -34.90 -13.64
CA LYS A 436 -19.48 -33.51 -14.01
C LYS A 436 -18.75 -32.73 -12.92
N CYS A 437 -18.35 -33.37 -11.83
CA CYS A 437 -17.44 -32.77 -10.86
C CYS A 437 -16.02 -32.64 -11.43
N ASP A 438 -15.30 -31.64 -10.99
CA ASP A 438 -13.89 -31.54 -11.30
C ASP A 438 -13.13 -32.70 -10.62
N PRO A 439 -12.14 -33.31 -11.30
CA PRO A 439 -11.38 -34.41 -10.74
C PRO A 439 -10.73 -34.07 -9.39
N VAL A 440 -10.95 -34.91 -8.39
CA VAL A 440 -10.30 -34.78 -7.10
C VAL A 440 -8.81 -35.10 -7.26
N HIS A 441 -7.97 -34.11 -6.97
CA HIS A 441 -6.51 -34.22 -7.11
C HIS A 441 -5.84 -34.70 -5.82
N LYS A 442 -6.27 -34.18 -4.68
CA LYS A 442 -5.68 -34.45 -3.38
C LYS A 442 -6.68 -34.22 -2.26
N VAL A 443 -6.61 -35.07 -1.24
CA VAL A 443 -7.38 -34.90 0.01
C VAL A 443 -6.43 -34.94 1.18
N THR A 444 -6.54 -34.00 2.11
CA THR A 444 -5.62 -33.91 3.26
C THR A 444 -6.37 -33.51 4.53
N ILE A 445 -5.94 -34.11 5.64
CA ILE A 445 -6.38 -33.74 6.99
C ILE A 445 -5.31 -32.91 7.74
N ILE A 446 -4.26 -32.47 7.04
CA ILE A 446 -3.26 -31.56 7.61
C ILE A 446 -3.88 -30.17 7.69
N PRO A 447 -3.95 -29.56 8.89
CA PRO A 447 -4.53 -28.23 9.03
C PRO A 447 -3.73 -27.17 8.24
N ARG A 448 -4.44 -26.38 7.43
CA ARG A 448 -3.85 -25.30 6.63
C ARG A 448 -4.69 -24.03 6.75
N GLY A 449 -4.06 -22.90 7.03
CA GLY A 449 -4.76 -21.63 7.17
C GLY A 449 -5.86 -21.71 8.23
N ARG A 450 -7.13 -21.61 7.81
CA ARG A 450 -8.32 -21.74 8.68
C ARG A 450 -8.99 -23.12 8.60
N ALA A 451 -8.64 -23.93 7.62
CA ALA A 451 -9.23 -25.24 7.39
C ALA A 451 -8.51 -26.33 8.19
N LEU A 452 -9.25 -27.30 8.72
CA LEU A 452 -8.72 -28.46 9.42
C LEU A 452 -8.34 -29.57 8.44
N GLY A 453 -9.03 -29.65 7.30
CA GLY A 453 -8.73 -30.49 6.16
C GLY A 453 -9.06 -29.77 4.86
N VAL A 454 -8.69 -30.33 3.73
CA VAL A 454 -8.99 -29.78 2.39
C VAL A 454 -9.11 -30.90 1.36
N THR A 455 -10.22 -30.93 0.65
CA THR A 455 -10.40 -31.71 -0.57
C THR A 455 -10.17 -30.81 -1.77
N MET A 456 -9.08 -31.05 -2.50
CA MET A 456 -8.69 -30.24 -3.65
C MET A 456 -9.09 -30.90 -4.96
N SER A 457 -9.97 -30.24 -5.72
CA SER A 457 -10.32 -30.61 -7.08
C SER A 457 -9.64 -29.68 -8.08
N LEU A 458 -9.17 -30.19 -9.20
CA LEU A 458 -8.54 -29.42 -10.26
C LEU A 458 -9.25 -29.68 -11.59
N PRO A 459 -9.73 -28.64 -12.28
CA PRO A 459 -10.34 -28.80 -13.58
C PRO A 459 -9.30 -29.28 -14.61
N GLU A 460 -9.68 -30.21 -15.48
CA GLU A 460 -8.82 -30.67 -16.58
C GLU A 460 -8.57 -29.59 -17.64
N LYS A 461 -9.53 -28.69 -17.80
CA LYS A 461 -9.53 -27.58 -18.78
C LYS A 461 -10.08 -26.33 -18.13
N ASP A 462 -9.63 -25.16 -18.59
CA ASP A 462 -10.24 -23.89 -18.21
C ASP A 462 -11.70 -23.88 -18.68
N ARG A 463 -12.63 -23.52 -17.77
CA ARG A 463 -14.07 -23.43 -18.05
C ARG A 463 -14.48 -21.97 -18.12
N TYR A 464 -15.17 -21.62 -19.18
CA TYR A 464 -15.72 -20.28 -19.39
C TYR A 464 -17.24 -20.21 -19.13
N SER A 465 -17.91 -21.36 -19.03
CA SER A 465 -19.32 -21.47 -18.70
C SER A 465 -19.57 -22.72 -17.86
N TYR A 466 -20.58 -22.65 -17.01
CA TYR A 466 -21.02 -23.74 -16.14
C TYR A 466 -22.42 -24.17 -16.55
N ASP A 467 -22.63 -25.44 -16.80
CA ASP A 467 -23.95 -25.99 -17.06
C ASP A 467 -24.70 -26.31 -15.74
N LYS A 468 -26.03 -26.45 -15.85
CA LYS A 468 -26.91 -26.72 -14.71
C LYS A 468 -26.48 -27.95 -13.91
N GLU A 469 -26.13 -29.04 -14.60
CA GLU A 469 -25.76 -30.31 -13.97
C GLU A 469 -24.44 -30.20 -13.20
N TYR A 470 -23.44 -29.48 -13.77
CA TYR A 470 -22.21 -29.18 -13.05
C TYR A 470 -22.47 -28.45 -11.74
N MET A 471 -23.32 -27.40 -11.77
CA MET A 471 -23.64 -26.61 -10.57
C MET A 471 -24.38 -27.44 -9.52
N LEU A 472 -25.32 -28.28 -9.94
CA LEU A 472 -26.01 -29.22 -9.05
C LEU A 472 -25.05 -30.22 -8.40
N ASN A 473 -24.13 -30.79 -9.19
CA ASN A 473 -23.12 -31.73 -8.70
C ASN A 473 -22.14 -31.05 -7.72
N GLN A 474 -21.79 -29.79 -7.94
CA GLN A 474 -21.00 -29.01 -6.99
C GLN A 474 -21.73 -28.82 -5.65
N ILE A 475 -23.04 -28.51 -5.68
CA ILE A 475 -23.84 -28.42 -4.47
C ILE A 475 -23.85 -29.75 -3.71
N ALA A 476 -24.07 -30.87 -4.42
CA ALA A 476 -24.04 -32.20 -3.82
C ALA A 476 -22.68 -32.54 -3.19
N MET A 477 -21.58 -32.19 -3.88
CA MET A 477 -20.21 -32.39 -3.38
C MET A 477 -19.96 -31.59 -2.09
N LEU A 478 -20.43 -30.33 -2.02
CA LEU A 478 -20.27 -29.49 -0.82
C LEU A 478 -21.00 -30.07 0.40
N PHE A 479 -22.12 -30.78 0.22
CA PHE A 479 -22.83 -31.44 1.32
C PHE A 479 -22.16 -32.74 1.80
N GLY A 480 -21.23 -33.29 1.02
CA GLY A 480 -20.55 -34.55 1.33
C GLY A 480 -19.93 -34.59 2.71
N GLY A 481 -19.25 -33.52 3.10
CA GLY A 481 -18.60 -33.43 4.42
C GLY A 481 -19.61 -33.52 5.57
N ARG A 482 -20.66 -32.71 5.56
CA ARG A 482 -21.71 -32.71 6.58
C ARG A 482 -22.40 -34.05 6.71
N ILE A 483 -22.76 -34.66 5.58
CA ILE A 483 -23.47 -35.94 5.58
C ILE A 483 -22.57 -37.04 6.13
N ALA A 484 -21.28 -37.00 5.83
CA ALA A 484 -20.32 -37.95 6.40
C ALA A 484 -20.23 -37.80 7.94
N GLU A 485 -20.21 -36.56 8.47
CA GLU A 485 -20.27 -36.34 9.92
C GLU A 485 -21.53 -36.94 10.53
N GLU A 486 -22.70 -36.74 9.91
CA GLU A 486 -23.98 -37.28 10.41
C GLU A 486 -24.03 -38.80 10.40
N VAL A 487 -23.63 -39.45 9.29
CA VAL A 487 -23.77 -40.89 9.09
C VAL A 487 -22.74 -41.69 9.92
N PHE A 488 -21.48 -41.24 9.95
CA PHE A 488 -20.40 -42.02 10.55
C PHE A 488 -19.99 -41.59 11.96
N MET A 489 -20.22 -40.30 12.28
CA MET A 489 -19.83 -39.76 13.59
C MET A 489 -21.03 -39.42 14.48
N ASN A 490 -22.24 -39.44 13.93
CA ASN A 490 -23.48 -39.01 14.61
C ASN A 490 -23.34 -37.60 15.24
N GLN A 491 -22.63 -36.74 14.57
CA GLN A 491 -22.31 -35.38 15.02
C GLN A 491 -22.58 -34.38 13.90
N MET A 492 -22.78 -33.11 14.28
CA MET A 492 -22.88 -31.97 13.38
C MET A 492 -21.94 -30.90 13.88
N THR A 493 -20.88 -30.61 13.12
CA THR A 493 -19.89 -29.61 13.54
C THR A 493 -20.04 -28.29 12.77
N THR A 494 -19.44 -27.24 13.29
CA THR A 494 -19.36 -25.93 12.61
C THR A 494 -18.41 -25.95 11.42
N GLY A 495 -17.65 -27.04 11.22
CA GLY A 495 -16.69 -27.19 10.11
C GLY A 495 -17.34 -27.03 8.73
N ALA A 496 -18.55 -27.54 8.58
CA ALA A 496 -19.31 -27.47 7.32
C ALA A 496 -19.95 -26.09 7.02
N SER A 497 -19.74 -25.04 7.84
CA SER A 497 -20.42 -23.74 7.66
C SER A 497 -20.11 -23.11 6.29
N ASN A 498 -18.87 -23.17 5.85
CA ASN A 498 -18.46 -22.63 4.56
C ASN A 498 -19.08 -23.38 3.38
N ASP A 499 -19.25 -24.70 3.51
CA ASP A 499 -19.87 -25.54 2.48
C ASP A 499 -21.35 -25.19 2.29
N PHE A 500 -22.08 -24.98 3.38
CA PHE A 500 -23.46 -24.50 3.35
C PHE A 500 -23.59 -23.13 2.72
N GLU A 501 -22.70 -22.20 3.08
CA GLU A 501 -22.70 -20.84 2.53
C GLU A 501 -22.45 -20.87 1.01
N ARG A 502 -21.46 -21.64 0.55
CA ARG A 502 -21.17 -21.82 -0.87
C ARG A 502 -22.30 -22.53 -1.61
N ALA A 503 -22.83 -23.63 -1.08
CA ALA A 503 -23.93 -24.36 -1.69
C ALA A 503 -25.18 -23.48 -1.86
N THR A 504 -25.52 -22.70 -0.81
CA THR A 504 -26.65 -21.76 -0.85
C THR A 504 -26.42 -20.64 -1.86
N SER A 505 -25.21 -20.10 -1.95
CA SER A 505 -24.85 -19.07 -2.94
C SER A 505 -25.01 -19.61 -4.37
N ILE A 506 -24.49 -20.81 -4.65
CA ILE A 506 -24.62 -21.43 -5.98
C ILE A 506 -26.10 -21.63 -6.33
N ALA A 507 -26.91 -22.19 -5.41
CA ALA A 507 -28.34 -22.41 -5.63
C ALA A 507 -29.10 -21.10 -5.89
N ARG A 508 -28.78 -20.03 -5.15
CA ARG A 508 -29.36 -18.69 -5.38
C ARG A 508 -28.96 -18.12 -6.74
N ASP A 509 -27.69 -18.22 -7.12
CA ASP A 509 -27.24 -17.73 -8.43
C ASP A 509 -27.91 -18.49 -9.58
N MET A 510 -28.11 -19.81 -9.45
CA MET A 510 -28.85 -20.62 -10.43
C MET A 510 -30.27 -20.11 -10.63
N VAL A 511 -30.95 -19.78 -9.55
CA VAL A 511 -32.38 -19.35 -9.56
C VAL A 511 -32.49 -17.88 -9.95
N MET A 512 -31.69 -16.98 -9.34
CA MET A 512 -31.85 -15.53 -9.44
C MET A 512 -31.11 -14.90 -10.59
N ARG A 513 -29.94 -15.43 -10.97
CA ARG A 513 -29.05 -14.81 -11.97
C ARG A 513 -29.03 -15.55 -13.29
N TYR A 514 -29.06 -16.89 -13.27
CA TYR A 514 -28.85 -17.69 -14.48
C TYR A 514 -30.15 -18.22 -15.09
N GLY A 515 -31.32 -17.98 -14.43
CA GLY A 515 -32.61 -18.44 -14.95
C GLY A 515 -32.69 -19.96 -15.15
N MET A 516 -31.99 -20.73 -14.28
CA MET A 516 -31.92 -22.21 -14.39
C MET A 516 -33.06 -22.94 -13.64
N SER A 517 -34.05 -22.19 -13.13
CA SER A 517 -35.25 -22.75 -12.49
C SER A 517 -36.40 -22.89 -13.50
N GLU A 518 -37.06 -24.02 -13.50
CA GLU A 518 -38.26 -24.25 -14.32
C GLU A 518 -39.47 -23.52 -13.75
N ALA A 519 -39.58 -23.42 -12.42
CA ALA A 519 -40.68 -22.78 -11.74
C ALA A 519 -40.71 -21.25 -11.92
N LEU A 520 -39.54 -20.62 -12.06
CA LEU A 520 -39.40 -19.17 -12.16
C LEU A 520 -39.10 -18.69 -13.59
N GLY A 521 -38.75 -19.61 -14.49
CA GLY A 521 -38.46 -19.32 -15.88
C GLY A 521 -37.12 -18.60 -16.12
N PRO A 522 -36.84 -18.21 -17.38
CA PRO A 522 -35.57 -17.59 -17.77
C PRO A 522 -35.58 -16.07 -17.50
N MET A 523 -35.70 -15.68 -16.24
CA MET A 523 -35.71 -14.29 -15.79
C MET A 523 -34.58 -14.04 -14.76
N VAL A 524 -34.08 -12.81 -14.73
CA VAL A 524 -33.10 -12.36 -13.74
C VAL A 524 -33.83 -11.66 -12.60
N TYR A 525 -33.71 -12.23 -11.42
CA TYR A 525 -34.27 -11.71 -10.16
C TYR A 525 -33.15 -11.12 -9.26
N ALA A 526 -31.91 -11.08 -9.71
CA ALA A 526 -30.81 -10.53 -8.95
C ALA A 526 -31.03 -9.04 -8.72
N GLU A 527 -30.98 -8.61 -7.46
CA GLU A 527 -30.82 -7.20 -7.14
C GLU A 527 -29.50 -6.73 -7.79
N ASN A 528 -29.57 -5.63 -8.54
CA ASN A 528 -28.33 -4.89 -8.81
C ASN A 528 -27.83 -4.47 -7.43
N GLU A 529 -26.73 -5.04 -6.99
CA GLU A 529 -25.96 -4.50 -5.88
C GLU A 529 -25.49 -3.12 -6.32
N GLY A 530 -26.39 -2.14 -6.22
CA GLY A 530 -26.07 -0.74 -6.37
C GLY A 530 -24.96 -0.45 -5.37
N GLU A 531 -23.91 0.18 -5.84
CA GLU A 531 -22.71 0.56 -5.11
C GLU A 531 -23.03 0.88 -3.64
N VAL A 532 -22.33 0.21 -2.72
CA VAL A 532 -22.35 0.54 -1.29
C VAL A 532 -21.73 1.94 -1.14
N PHE A 533 -22.60 2.95 -1.21
CA PHE A 533 -22.22 4.33 -1.06
C PHE A 533 -21.95 4.60 0.42
N LEU A 534 -20.67 4.67 0.80
CA LEU A 534 -20.17 5.25 2.06
C LEU A 534 -20.97 4.88 3.33
N GLY A 535 -21.01 3.58 3.69
CA GLY A 535 -21.41 3.19 5.05
C GLY A 535 -22.85 3.52 5.47
N ARG A 536 -23.67 4.10 4.59
CA ARG A 536 -25.12 4.16 4.74
C ARG A 536 -25.72 3.05 3.91
N SER A 537 -26.36 2.11 4.57
CA SER A 537 -27.26 1.17 3.92
C SER A 537 -28.34 1.98 3.21
N VAL A 538 -28.16 2.16 1.90
CA VAL A 538 -29.28 2.59 1.06
C VAL A 538 -30.33 1.49 1.24
N THR A 539 -31.53 1.88 1.63
CA THR A 539 -32.68 1.01 1.77
C THR A 539 -32.72 0.12 0.53
N LYS A 540 -32.53 -1.19 0.71
CA LYS A 540 -32.64 -2.17 -0.38
C LYS A 540 -34.04 -2.05 -0.93
N THR A 541 -34.20 -1.37 -2.05
CA THR A 541 -35.45 -1.40 -2.82
C THR A 541 -35.45 -2.69 -3.60
N THR A 542 -36.05 -3.71 -3.05
CA THR A 542 -36.35 -4.96 -3.75
C THR A 542 -37.40 -4.65 -4.82
N ASN A 543 -37.00 -4.68 -6.08
CA ASN A 543 -37.91 -4.55 -7.23
C ASN A 543 -38.68 -5.85 -7.49
N ILE A 544 -38.68 -6.79 -6.55
CA ILE A 544 -39.29 -8.12 -6.64
C ILE A 544 -40.45 -8.18 -5.65
N SER A 545 -41.60 -8.68 -6.09
CA SER A 545 -42.73 -8.87 -5.20
C SER A 545 -42.43 -9.92 -4.13
N GLU A 546 -43.04 -9.77 -2.95
CA GLU A 546 -42.87 -10.72 -1.84
C GLU A 546 -43.29 -12.15 -2.23
N GLU A 547 -44.34 -12.29 -3.03
CA GLU A 547 -44.77 -13.58 -3.57
C GLU A 547 -43.70 -14.23 -4.46
N THR A 548 -43.02 -13.45 -5.30
CA THR A 548 -41.94 -13.97 -6.14
C THR A 548 -40.74 -14.38 -5.28
N MET A 549 -40.44 -13.60 -4.23
CA MET A 549 -39.35 -13.94 -3.32
C MET A 549 -39.59 -15.24 -2.55
N GLN A 550 -40.86 -15.49 -2.13
CA GLN A 550 -41.23 -16.78 -1.54
C GLN A 550 -41.04 -17.94 -2.52
N LYS A 551 -41.36 -17.74 -3.81
CA LYS A 551 -41.10 -18.76 -4.84
C LYS A 551 -39.59 -18.99 -5.07
N VAL A 552 -38.79 -17.93 -5.03
CA VAL A 552 -37.32 -18.05 -5.09
C VAL A 552 -36.80 -18.88 -3.92
N ASP A 553 -37.20 -18.55 -2.69
CA ASP A 553 -36.75 -19.27 -1.50
C ASP A 553 -37.20 -20.74 -1.52
N ALA A 554 -38.45 -21.02 -1.98
CA ALA A 554 -38.93 -22.39 -2.14
C ALA A 554 -38.12 -23.20 -3.17
N GLU A 555 -37.74 -22.57 -4.29
CA GLU A 555 -36.96 -23.22 -5.35
C GLU A 555 -35.50 -23.45 -4.93
N VAL A 556 -34.88 -22.48 -4.27
CA VAL A 556 -33.55 -22.62 -3.68
C VAL A 556 -33.55 -23.78 -2.69
N ARG A 557 -34.55 -23.84 -1.81
CA ARG A 557 -34.65 -24.92 -0.85
C ARG A 557 -34.86 -26.28 -1.52
N ARG A 558 -35.71 -26.35 -2.54
CA ARG A 558 -35.91 -27.59 -3.33
C ARG A 558 -34.60 -28.11 -3.92
N ILE A 559 -33.79 -27.23 -4.54
CA ILE A 559 -32.50 -27.60 -5.10
C ILE A 559 -31.57 -28.14 -4.01
N ILE A 560 -31.49 -27.44 -2.87
CA ILE A 560 -30.64 -27.86 -1.75
C ILE A 560 -31.10 -29.23 -1.21
N ASP A 561 -32.39 -29.41 -0.94
CA ASP A 561 -32.92 -30.65 -0.36
C ASP A 561 -32.73 -31.85 -1.33
N GLU A 562 -32.92 -31.65 -2.64
CA GLU A 562 -32.66 -32.67 -3.67
C GLU A 562 -31.19 -33.08 -3.71
N GLN A 563 -30.25 -32.10 -3.71
CA GLN A 563 -28.84 -32.41 -3.77
C GLN A 563 -28.32 -32.99 -2.45
N TYR A 564 -28.85 -32.56 -1.32
CA TYR A 564 -28.55 -33.16 -0.02
C TYR A 564 -29.01 -34.64 0.03
N GLY A 565 -30.22 -34.92 -0.46
CA GLY A 565 -30.76 -36.29 -0.55
C GLY A 565 -29.98 -37.18 -1.50
N LEU A 566 -29.48 -36.64 -2.64
CA LEU A 566 -28.63 -37.37 -3.57
C LEU A 566 -27.29 -37.70 -2.91
N ALA A 567 -26.62 -36.72 -2.30
CA ALA A 567 -25.34 -36.91 -1.63
C ALA A 567 -25.44 -37.93 -0.50
N ARG A 568 -26.53 -37.90 0.28
CA ARG A 568 -26.79 -38.87 1.36
C ARG A 568 -26.88 -40.31 0.83
N ARG A 569 -27.67 -40.52 -0.20
CA ARG A 569 -27.79 -41.88 -0.83
C ARG A 569 -26.44 -42.37 -1.31
N LEU A 570 -25.66 -41.53 -2.00
CA LEU A 570 -24.36 -41.91 -2.51
C LEU A 570 -23.37 -42.33 -1.41
N ILE A 571 -23.40 -41.64 -0.27
CA ILE A 571 -22.56 -41.96 0.89
C ILE A 571 -23.02 -43.24 1.55
N GLU A 572 -24.34 -43.43 1.75
CA GLU A 572 -24.91 -44.63 2.37
C GLU A 572 -24.68 -45.88 1.52
N GLU A 573 -24.69 -45.76 0.18
CA GLU A 573 -24.41 -46.86 -0.76
C GLU A 573 -22.91 -47.23 -0.85
N ASN A 574 -21.99 -46.37 -0.42
CA ASN A 574 -20.55 -46.53 -0.57
C ASN A 574 -19.79 -46.46 0.77
N GLN A 575 -20.37 -46.98 1.85
CA GLN A 575 -19.78 -46.91 3.20
C GLN A 575 -18.40 -47.55 3.28
N ASP A 576 -18.18 -48.66 2.61
CA ASP A 576 -16.88 -49.36 2.59
C ASP A 576 -15.76 -48.47 2.03
N LYS A 577 -16.06 -47.70 0.96
CA LYS A 577 -15.11 -46.75 0.36
C LYS A 577 -14.84 -45.58 1.29
N MET A 578 -15.86 -45.10 1.98
CA MET A 578 -15.72 -44.03 3.00
C MET A 578 -14.80 -44.46 4.12
N HIS A 579 -14.96 -45.68 4.66
CA HIS A 579 -14.09 -46.23 5.69
C HIS A 579 -12.66 -46.37 5.19
N ALA A 580 -12.48 -46.87 3.95
CA ALA A 580 -11.15 -47.00 3.34
C ALA A 580 -10.44 -45.67 3.15
N MET A 581 -11.14 -44.62 2.67
CA MET A 581 -10.61 -43.28 2.53
C MET A 581 -10.24 -42.67 3.87
N ALA A 582 -11.15 -42.70 4.85
CA ALA A 582 -10.90 -42.17 6.19
C ALA A 582 -9.71 -42.86 6.87
N LYS A 583 -9.61 -44.22 6.77
CA LYS A 583 -8.48 -44.97 7.30
C LYS A 583 -7.16 -44.58 6.64
N ALA A 584 -7.11 -44.46 5.33
CA ALA A 584 -5.92 -44.03 4.59
C ALA A 584 -5.48 -42.61 4.99
N MET A 585 -6.41 -41.67 5.17
CA MET A 585 -6.10 -40.32 5.63
C MET A 585 -5.62 -40.31 7.09
N LEU A 586 -6.17 -41.11 7.97
CA LEU A 586 -5.70 -41.21 9.35
C LEU A 586 -4.27 -41.79 9.44
N GLU A 587 -3.89 -42.69 8.50
CA GLU A 587 -2.56 -43.27 8.45
C GLU A 587 -1.54 -42.39 7.75
N TRP A 588 -1.89 -41.78 6.60
CA TRP A 588 -0.96 -41.06 5.72
C TRP A 588 -1.14 -39.53 5.74
N GLU A 589 -2.19 -39.04 6.39
CA GLU A 589 -2.56 -37.63 6.50
C GLU A 589 -2.97 -36.98 5.16
N THR A 590 -2.57 -37.53 4.04
CA THR A 590 -2.88 -37.07 2.69
C THR A 590 -3.00 -38.25 1.74
N ILE A 591 -4.01 -38.21 0.88
CA ILE A 591 -4.20 -39.18 -0.21
C ILE A 591 -4.28 -38.41 -1.55
N ASP A 592 -3.65 -38.96 -2.58
CA ASP A 592 -3.63 -38.41 -3.93
C ASP A 592 -4.70 -39.05 -4.85
N ALA A 593 -4.78 -38.57 -6.09
CA ALA A 593 -5.74 -39.08 -7.07
C ALA A 593 -5.57 -40.57 -7.40
N GLU A 594 -4.32 -41.08 -7.44
CA GLU A 594 -4.06 -42.49 -7.75
C GLU A 594 -4.53 -43.40 -6.61
N GLN A 595 -4.31 -42.98 -5.37
CA GLN A 595 -4.78 -43.72 -4.18
C GLN A 595 -6.30 -43.69 -4.07
N LEU A 596 -6.94 -42.55 -4.40
CA LEU A 596 -8.39 -42.46 -4.49
C LEU A 596 -8.94 -43.42 -5.56
N ASP A 597 -8.32 -43.51 -6.72
CA ASP A 597 -8.74 -44.42 -7.79
C ASP A 597 -8.60 -45.88 -7.40
N ASP A 598 -7.55 -46.25 -6.64
CA ASP A 598 -7.42 -47.59 -6.09
C ASP A 598 -8.57 -47.91 -5.12
N ILE A 599 -8.91 -47.00 -4.21
CA ILE A 599 -10.01 -47.17 -3.25
C ILE A 599 -11.36 -47.27 -4.00
N MET A 600 -11.59 -46.39 -4.98
CA MET A 600 -12.84 -46.43 -5.77
C MET A 600 -13.01 -47.73 -6.54
N ALA A 601 -11.90 -48.36 -6.99
CA ALA A 601 -11.88 -49.65 -7.65
C ALA A 601 -11.93 -50.86 -6.67
N GLY A 602 -12.03 -50.61 -5.35
CA GLY A 602 -12.04 -51.66 -4.32
C GLY A 602 -10.68 -52.34 -4.10
N ARG A 603 -9.60 -51.70 -4.55
CA ARG A 603 -8.23 -52.19 -4.34
C ARG A 603 -7.62 -51.56 -3.08
N THR A 604 -6.65 -52.26 -2.49
CA THR A 604 -5.83 -51.69 -1.42
C THR A 604 -5.03 -50.52 -1.98
N PRO A 605 -5.17 -49.31 -1.42
CA PRO A 605 -4.46 -48.13 -1.93
C PRO A 605 -2.95 -48.29 -1.75
N ARG A 606 -2.19 -47.80 -2.72
CA ARG A 606 -0.73 -47.78 -2.68
C ARG A 606 -0.22 -46.84 -1.60
N PRO A 607 0.82 -47.18 -0.83
CA PRO A 607 1.40 -46.23 0.12
C PRO A 607 2.01 -45.00 -0.62
N PRO A 608 2.05 -43.82 0.01
CA PRO A 608 2.72 -42.65 -0.56
C PRO A 608 4.20 -42.94 -0.87
N LYS A 609 4.74 -42.35 -1.95
CA LYS A 609 6.11 -42.61 -2.43
C LYS A 609 7.20 -42.33 -1.38
N ASP A 610 6.96 -41.41 -0.47
CA ASP A 610 7.90 -40.98 0.59
C ASP A 610 7.49 -41.46 1.99
N TRP A 611 6.56 -42.42 2.08
CA TRP A 611 6.04 -42.89 3.36
C TRP A 611 6.96 -43.92 3.99
N THR A 612 7.43 -43.63 5.21
CA THR A 612 8.10 -44.62 6.07
C THR A 612 7.17 -44.95 7.23
N PRO A 613 6.92 -46.25 7.52
CA PRO A 613 6.10 -46.63 8.66
C PRO A 613 6.64 -45.98 9.94
N ARG A 614 5.79 -45.29 10.67
CA ARG A 614 6.14 -44.83 12.03
C ARG A 614 6.31 -46.11 12.87
N THR A 615 7.54 -46.47 13.17
CA THR A 615 7.82 -47.51 14.17
C THR A 615 7.20 -47.06 15.49
N PRO A 616 6.27 -47.82 16.10
CA PRO A 616 5.79 -47.48 17.43
C PRO A 616 7.00 -47.37 18.36
N PRO A 617 7.01 -46.40 19.30
CA PRO A 617 8.07 -46.36 20.29
C PRO A 617 8.14 -47.74 20.94
N SER A 618 9.26 -48.43 20.78
CA SER A 618 9.52 -49.74 21.39
C SER A 618 9.30 -49.57 22.86
N GLY A 619 8.26 -50.21 23.39
CA GLY A 619 8.00 -50.26 24.81
C GLY A 619 9.27 -50.77 25.47
N GLY A 620 9.96 -49.90 26.18
CA GLY A 620 11.10 -50.27 26.98
C GLY A 620 10.62 -51.18 28.09
N ASP A 621 10.98 -52.45 27.94
CA ASP A 621 10.89 -53.44 29.03
C ASP A 621 11.61 -52.88 30.24
N GLY A 622 10.89 -52.85 31.36
CA GLY A 622 11.42 -52.47 32.65
C GLY A 622 12.53 -53.44 33.10
N SER A 623 13.74 -52.97 33.26
CA SER A 623 14.71 -53.57 34.15
C SER A 623 15.21 -52.53 35.12
N SER A 624 14.80 -52.76 36.32
CA SER A 624 15.29 -52.38 37.66
C SER A 624 16.71 -51.81 37.73
N GLY A 625 16.83 -50.76 38.51
CA GLY A 625 17.91 -50.61 39.46
C GLY A 625 18.96 -49.54 39.16
N GLY A 626 18.98 -48.52 39.96
CA GLY A 626 20.15 -47.65 40.09
C GLY A 626 19.82 -46.18 40.26
N THR A 627 19.54 -45.79 41.48
CA THR A 627 19.48 -44.38 41.90
C THR A 627 20.87 -43.76 41.80
N PRO A 628 21.09 -42.69 41.00
CA PRO A 628 22.31 -41.92 41.13
C PRO A 628 22.10 -40.80 42.17
N ALA A 629 23.08 -40.71 43.09
CA ALA A 629 23.16 -39.70 44.12
C ALA A 629 23.20 -38.26 43.54
N VAL A 630 22.34 -37.42 44.10
CA VAL A 630 22.32 -35.96 43.89
C VAL A 630 23.55 -35.38 44.59
N LYS A 631 24.41 -34.69 43.83
CA LYS A 631 25.41 -33.75 44.36
C LYS A 631 24.75 -32.39 44.52
N PRO A 632 24.95 -31.70 45.63
CA PRO A 632 24.41 -30.34 45.81
C PRO A 632 25.22 -29.31 45.03
N ASP A 633 24.49 -28.38 44.42
CA ASP A 633 25.02 -27.19 43.76
C ASP A 633 25.65 -26.21 44.78
N PRO A 634 26.74 -25.49 44.42
CA PRO A 634 27.32 -24.43 45.24
C PRO A 634 26.49 -23.14 45.13
N ALA A 635 26.36 -22.46 46.29
CA ALA A 635 25.66 -21.20 46.49
C ALA A 635 26.25 -20.04 45.63
N PRO A 636 25.42 -19.06 45.23
CA PRO A 636 25.89 -17.90 44.51
C PRO A 636 26.59 -16.90 45.42
N SER A 637 27.82 -16.51 45.05
CA SER A 637 28.61 -15.42 45.66
C SER A 637 28.01 -14.07 45.24
N ALA A 638 27.80 -13.22 46.25
CA ALA A 638 27.45 -11.82 46.08
C ALA A 638 28.67 -11.00 45.64
N ALA A 639 28.47 -10.17 44.59
CA ALA A 639 29.06 -8.86 44.36
C ALA A 639 28.26 -8.13 43.27
#